data_c0fd12a3ab856495dc55924d249b5aeb
#
_entry.id   c0fd12a3ab856495dc55924d249b5aeb
#
_cell.length_a   1.000
_cell.length_b   1.000
_cell.length_c   1.000
_cell.angle_alpha   90.00
_cell.angle_beta   90.00
_cell.angle_gamma   90.00
#
_symmetry.space_group_name_H-M   'P 1'
#
loop_
_entity.id
_entity.type
_entity.pdbx_description
1 polymer ?
#
loop_
_entity_poly.entity_id
_entity_poly.type
_entity_poly.pdbx_seq_one_letter_code
_entity_poly.pdbx_strand_id
1 'polypeptide(L)'
;MNPYYPLLFAPYRIRNVEYRNRILMAPFLPQNADEAGLPSEYGMAYYERRARGGAAELTVGETPVDLDRACRRHGGYLDLTKDDYTIRESCMMSELTLMMRQHRTVSSIELCHVGQWNSPEYIRGGGNPVGPSAFTRPDGVQVEALTESGMEEIAEHFAHAAVNAQKFGFDAVLIHCGHGWLLSQFLSPLTNTRTDGYGGSLENRMRFPLMVLRRVREAVGPDMVIECWVSAEERKPGGIPLEETIAFLKRAEEYIDLVHVSVGCYQDPVATRTFPSVYEPYGCNAELSAAIRREVSIPVAVVGVINTPEVAEQILEEGKADFVAVCKQLIADPDFPRKAASGRASDIVPCIRCYRCMGQPGRPMNVICSVNPMAAREFRAGNMPRPREKQRVLVAGGGPAGMEAALTAAEQGHEVILAEASGRLGGNLRFSECDPHKQDLRRYRDYLAGHVERCSGIRLLRNTRADSDLVRKLAPDAVIAALGAEPLVPAIPGVEDRRWLSAEEAYLDPDRAGRRVLIVGGGLVGCELAVHLRELGRSVTVLEAGPEPAPDCRGFPRMALEAELGKGVEVRTGTRVSRLLAGGVCAGEEFLEADTVILAAGMSSRSREAEELCTDAPRSFRAGDCVRPGKVADAVGQGYFAGMDV
;
A
#
# COMPACT_ATOMS: atom_id res chain seq x y z
N MET A 1 5.47 15.99 -27.51
CA MET A 1 5.08 16.30 -26.12
C MET A 1 3.75 15.61 -25.86
N ASN A 2 3.59 14.97 -24.69
CA ASN A 2 2.32 14.30 -24.37
C ASN A 2 1.20 15.34 -24.25
N PRO A 3 0.02 15.14 -24.86
CA PRO A 3 -1.05 16.14 -24.82
C PRO A 3 -1.83 16.18 -23.50
N TYR A 4 -1.73 15.15 -22.65
CA TYR A 4 -2.50 15.03 -21.42
C TYR A 4 -1.69 15.43 -20.18
N TYR A 5 -0.43 15.00 -20.11
CA TYR A 5 0.48 15.22 -18.96
C TYR A 5 1.89 15.50 -19.52
N PRO A 6 2.13 16.74 -20.03
CA PRO A 6 3.34 17.05 -20.79
C PRO A 6 4.63 16.94 -20.00
N LEU A 7 4.64 17.29 -18.70
CA LEU A 7 5.83 17.19 -17.86
C LEU A 7 6.05 15.77 -17.37
N LEU A 8 5.01 15.07 -16.96
CA LEU A 8 5.09 13.70 -16.47
C LEU A 8 5.69 12.74 -17.51
N PHE A 9 5.39 12.98 -18.80
CA PHE A 9 5.91 12.17 -19.91
C PHE A 9 7.05 12.85 -20.70
N ALA A 10 7.63 13.92 -20.17
CA ALA A 10 8.86 14.46 -20.71
C ALA A 10 10.05 13.56 -20.32
N PRO A 11 10.94 13.21 -21.26
CA PRO A 11 12.15 12.46 -20.92
C PRO A 11 13.07 13.29 -20.01
N TYR A 12 13.92 12.61 -19.28
CA TYR A 12 14.97 13.22 -18.47
C TYR A 12 16.27 12.44 -18.60
N ARG A 13 17.40 13.11 -18.49
CA ARG A 13 18.70 12.45 -18.55
C ARG A 13 19.49 12.72 -17.28
N ILE A 14 19.93 11.64 -16.64
CA ILE A 14 20.89 11.68 -15.53
C ILE A 14 22.15 10.98 -16.02
N ARG A 15 23.27 11.68 -16.07
CA ARG A 15 24.51 11.17 -16.68
C ARG A 15 24.28 10.63 -18.11
N ASN A 16 24.62 9.37 -18.35
CA ASN A 16 24.41 8.66 -19.61
C ASN A 16 23.07 7.90 -19.68
N VAL A 17 22.27 7.88 -18.60
CA VAL A 17 21.00 7.16 -18.50
C VAL A 17 19.82 8.05 -18.89
N GLU A 18 18.98 7.59 -19.80
CA GLU A 18 17.78 8.28 -20.25
C GLU A 18 16.52 7.67 -19.60
N TYR A 19 15.81 8.49 -18.84
CA TYR A 19 14.49 8.19 -18.27
C TYR A 19 13.42 8.64 -19.28
N ARG A 20 12.62 7.71 -19.79
CA ARG A 20 11.60 7.98 -20.83
C ARG A 20 10.43 8.85 -20.37
N ASN A 21 10.23 8.97 -19.06
CA ASN A 21 9.24 9.83 -18.40
C ASN A 21 9.69 10.10 -16.94
N ARG A 22 8.84 10.74 -16.14
CA ARG A 22 9.16 11.14 -14.76
C ARG A 22 8.57 10.22 -13.68
N ILE A 23 8.10 9.00 -14.04
CA ILE A 23 7.47 8.06 -13.12
C ILE A 23 8.45 6.98 -12.73
N LEU A 24 8.90 6.99 -11.48
CA LEU A 24 9.76 5.97 -10.88
C LEU A 24 8.92 5.05 -10.00
N MET A 25 9.32 3.79 -9.89
CA MET A 25 8.76 2.87 -8.90
C MET A 25 9.67 2.81 -7.68
N ALA A 26 9.20 3.33 -6.55
CA ALA A 26 9.92 3.20 -5.28
C ALA A 26 10.11 1.72 -4.89
N PRO A 27 11.20 1.39 -4.17
CA PRO A 27 11.56 0.02 -3.81
C PRO A 27 10.39 -0.77 -3.19
N PHE A 28 10.25 -2.00 -3.62
CA PHE A 28 9.26 -2.94 -3.09
C PHE A 28 9.76 -4.37 -3.25
N LEU A 29 9.45 -5.25 -2.29
CA LEU A 29 9.94 -6.62 -2.25
C LEU A 29 8.81 -7.64 -2.45
N PRO A 30 8.50 -8.07 -3.70
CA PRO A 30 7.45 -9.04 -4.01
C PRO A 30 7.94 -10.50 -4.03
N GLN A 31 8.80 -10.95 -3.14
CA GLN A 31 9.55 -12.22 -3.24
C GLN A 31 10.56 -12.20 -4.40
N ASN A 32 11.49 -11.25 -4.36
CA ASN A 32 12.45 -11.03 -5.45
C ASN A 32 13.35 -12.22 -5.73
N ALA A 33 13.73 -12.98 -4.71
CA ALA A 33 14.72 -14.03 -4.81
C ALA A 33 14.21 -15.40 -4.36
N ASP A 34 14.82 -16.44 -4.90
CA ASP A 34 14.75 -17.81 -4.41
C ASP A 34 15.63 -18.03 -3.16
N GLU A 35 15.75 -19.28 -2.71
CA GLU A 35 16.56 -19.66 -1.53
C GLU A 35 18.08 -19.46 -1.77
N ALA A 36 18.51 -19.43 -3.02
CA ALA A 36 19.91 -19.19 -3.41
C ALA A 36 20.25 -17.70 -3.57
N GLY A 37 19.28 -16.81 -3.38
CA GLY A 37 19.43 -15.36 -3.58
C GLY A 37 19.43 -14.93 -5.05
N LEU A 38 18.87 -15.75 -5.94
CA LEU A 38 18.72 -15.46 -7.37
C LEU A 38 17.32 -14.96 -7.71
N PRO A 39 17.13 -14.17 -8.79
CA PRO A 39 15.82 -13.65 -9.17
C PRO A 39 14.79 -14.76 -9.31
N SER A 40 13.68 -14.66 -8.58
CA SER A 40 12.57 -15.60 -8.68
C SER A 40 11.72 -15.31 -9.91
N GLU A 41 11.06 -16.35 -10.48
CA GLU A 41 10.11 -16.18 -11.61
C GLU A 41 8.98 -15.20 -11.25
N TYR A 42 8.52 -15.20 -10.00
CA TYR A 42 7.50 -14.27 -9.52
C TYR A 42 8.02 -12.84 -9.47
N GLY A 43 9.24 -12.62 -8.96
CA GLY A 43 9.89 -11.32 -8.93
C GLY A 43 10.14 -10.78 -10.34
N MET A 44 10.66 -11.62 -11.22
CA MET A 44 10.90 -11.26 -12.64
C MET A 44 9.60 -10.84 -13.32
N ALA A 45 8.54 -11.66 -13.26
CA ALA A 45 7.25 -11.33 -13.87
C ALA A 45 6.61 -10.07 -13.27
N TYR A 46 6.79 -9.85 -11.97
CA TYR A 46 6.31 -8.65 -11.29
C TYR A 46 6.95 -7.37 -11.84
N TYR A 47 8.27 -7.34 -11.98
CA TYR A 47 8.98 -6.18 -12.52
C TYR A 47 8.72 -6.02 -14.02
N GLU A 48 8.74 -7.11 -14.80
CA GLU A 48 8.44 -7.06 -16.24
C GLU A 48 7.06 -6.44 -16.51
N ARG A 49 6.06 -6.85 -15.74
CA ARG A 49 4.70 -6.33 -15.91
C ARG A 49 4.64 -4.82 -15.75
N ARG A 50 5.42 -4.26 -14.85
CA ARG A 50 5.48 -2.81 -14.60
C ARG A 50 6.38 -2.08 -15.59
N ALA A 51 7.47 -2.68 -16.01
CA ALA A 51 8.30 -2.17 -17.11
C ALA A 51 7.48 -2.04 -18.40
N ARG A 52 6.75 -3.08 -18.77
CA ARG A 52 5.81 -3.09 -19.89
C ARG A 52 4.68 -2.08 -19.70
N GLY A 53 4.28 -1.82 -18.45
CA GLY A 53 3.26 -0.83 -18.08
C GLY A 53 3.69 0.61 -18.24
N GLY A 54 4.98 0.88 -18.39
CA GLY A 54 5.48 2.19 -18.81
C GLY A 54 6.22 2.99 -17.76
N ALA A 55 6.53 2.45 -16.57
CA ALA A 55 7.40 3.15 -15.61
C ALA A 55 8.77 3.45 -16.23
N ALA A 56 9.33 4.62 -15.94
CA ALA A 56 10.65 5.00 -16.43
C ALA A 56 11.75 4.25 -15.72
N GLU A 57 11.56 3.98 -14.43
CA GLU A 57 12.46 3.23 -13.59
C GLU A 57 11.71 2.29 -12.68
N LEU A 58 12.33 1.15 -12.39
CA LEU A 58 11.91 0.21 -11.35
C LEU A 58 13.08 -0.05 -10.41
N THR A 59 12.88 0.26 -9.13
CA THR A 59 13.86 -0.06 -8.10
C THR A 59 13.54 -1.40 -7.46
N VAL A 60 14.44 -2.36 -7.64
CA VAL A 60 14.40 -3.63 -6.93
C VAL A 60 14.76 -3.38 -5.46
N GLY A 61 13.89 -3.66 -4.56
CA GLY A 61 14.12 -3.47 -3.14
C GLY A 61 13.69 -4.70 -2.39
N GLU A 62 14.12 -4.89 -1.28
CA GLU A 62 15.17 -4.47 -0.37
C GLU A 62 16.36 -5.41 -0.58
N THR A 63 17.58 -4.92 -0.72
CA THR A 63 18.79 -5.76 -0.92
C THR A 63 19.83 -5.44 0.16
N PRO A 64 19.96 -6.30 1.18
CA PRO A 64 20.98 -6.15 2.21
C PRO A 64 22.39 -6.30 1.64
N VAL A 65 23.29 -5.41 2.05
CA VAL A 65 24.72 -5.45 1.63
C VAL A 65 25.54 -6.44 2.44
N ASP A 66 24.96 -6.98 3.50
CA ASP A 66 25.54 -7.98 4.39
C ASP A 66 24.43 -8.96 4.80
N LEU A 67 24.43 -10.16 4.23
CA LEU A 67 23.42 -11.17 4.52
C LEU A 67 23.55 -11.78 5.93
N ASP A 68 24.68 -11.55 6.59
CA ASP A 68 24.90 -12.07 7.95
C ASP A 68 24.31 -11.13 9.02
N ARG A 69 24.35 -9.78 8.78
CA ARG A 69 23.97 -8.80 9.82
C ARG A 69 22.95 -7.75 9.37
N ALA A 70 22.69 -7.61 8.06
CA ALA A 70 21.83 -6.54 7.56
C ALA A 70 20.39 -6.97 7.25
N CYS A 71 20.06 -8.26 7.34
CA CYS A 71 18.75 -8.80 7.02
C CYS A 71 17.76 -8.64 8.18
N ARG A 72 16.48 -8.42 7.87
CA ARG A 72 15.38 -8.41 8.86
C ARG A 72 14.40 -9.58 8.70
N ARG A 73 14.77 -10.61 7.92
CA ARG A 73 14.02 -11.85 7.72
C ARG A 73 14.90 -12.89 7.04
N HIS A 74 14.47 -14.13 7.06
CA HIS A 74 15.14 -15.20 6.31
C HIS A 74 14.72 -15.19 4.84
N GLY A 75 15.69 -15.02 3.93
CA GLY A 75 15.53 -15.19 2.49
C GLY A 75 14.68 -14.11 1.76
N GLY A 76 14.52 -14.33 0.46
CA GLY A 76 13.76 -13.45 -0.43
C GLY A 76 14.52 -12.22 -0.92
N TYR A 77 15.78 -12.07 -0.57
CA TYR A 77 16.68 -11.00 -1.02
C TYR A 77 17.55 -11.48 -2.16
N LEU A 78 17.84 -10.61 -3.13
CA LEU A 78 18.91 -10.87 -4.09
C LEU A 78 20.25 -10.84 -3.35
N ASP A 79 21.11 -11.79 -3.69
CA ASP A 79 22.44 -11.88 -3.08
C ASP A 79 23.48 -11.16 -3.97
N LEU A 80 23.88 -9.96 -3.54
CA LEU A 80 24.95 -9.17 -4.17
C LEU A 80 26.26 -9.19 -3.35
N THR A 81 26.37 -10.11 -2.38
CA THR A 81 27.50 -10.12 -1.44
C THR A 81 28.62 -11.09 -1.84
N LYS A 82 28.44 -11.93 -2.86
CA LYS A 82 29.43 -12.93 -3.29
C LYS A 82 30.58 -12.28 -4.06
N ASP A 83 31.79 -12.80 -3.88
CA ASP A 83 32.96 -12.44 -4.69
C ASP A 83 32.88 -13.04 -6.09
N ASP A 84 32.46 -14.30 -6.17
CA ASP A 84 32.35 -15.07 -7.41
C ASP A 84 30.95 -15.60 -7.62
N TYR A 85 30.48 -15.46 -8.86
CA TYR A 85 29.21 -16.01 -9.33
C TYR A 85 29.46 -17.03 -10.44
N THR A 86 28.77 -18.15 -10.40
CA THR A 86 28.75 -19.09 -11.52
C THR A 86 28.14 -18.41 -12.76
N ILE A 87 28.44 -18.97 -13.94
CA ILE A 87 27.85 -18.49 -15.22
C ILE A 87 26.32 -18.49 -15.13
N ARG A 88 25.71 -19.53 -14.52
CA ARG A 88 24.27 -19.60 -14.35
C ARG A 88 23.72 -18.47 -13.49
N GLU A 89 24.35 -18.21 -12.33
CA GLU A 89 23.93 -17.13 -11.42
C GLU A 89 24.06 -15.78 -12.12
N SER A 90 25.16 -15.53 -12.81
CA SER A 90 25.39 -14.29 -13.57
C SER A 90 24.34 -14.09 -14.67
N CYS A 91 23.98 -15.14 -15.40
CA CYS A 91 22.93 -15.09 -16.41
C CYS A 91 21.57 -14.75 -15.79
N MET A 92 21.19 -15.40 -14.68
CA MET A 92 19.90 -15.15 -14.03
C MET A 92 19.81 -13.72 -13.46
N MET A 93 20.87 -13.22 -12.85
CA MET A 93 20.92 -11.83 -12.37
C MET A 93 20.80 -10.81 -13.51
N SER A 94 21.54 -11.05 -14.61
CA SER A 94 21.51 -10.15 -15.77
C SER A 94 20.18 -10.21 -16.54
N GLU A 95 19.46 -11.35 -16.51
CA GLU A 95 18.15 -11.48 -17.15
C GLU A 95 17.14 -10.48 -16.59
N LEU A 96 17.15 -10.24 -15.29
CA LEU A 96 16.26 -9.25 -14.64
C LEU A 96 16.45 -7.84 -15.21
N THR A 97 17.70 -7.41 -15.40
CA THR A 97 18.01 -6.07 -15.96
C THR A 97 17.78 -6.00 -17.47
N LEU A 98 18.12 -7.07 -18.21
CA LEU A 98 17.85 -7.17 -19.64
C LEU A 98 16.36 -7.08 -19.95
N MET A 99 15.53 -7.77 -19.18
CA MET A 99 14.08 -7.72 -19.29
C MET A 99 13.54 -6.31 -19.09
N MET A 100 13.99 -5.56 -18.08
CA MET A 100 13.59 -4.16 -17.87
C MET A 100 14.04 -3.27 -19.04
N ARG A 101 15.26 -3.47 -19.53
CA ARG A 101 15.84 -2.71 -20.65
C ARG A 101 15.08 -2.94 -21.97
N GLN A 102 14.57 -4.16 -22.22
CA GLN A 102 13.72 -4.45 -23.39
C GLN A 102 12.49 -3.56 -23.44
N HIS A 103 11.99 -3.13 -22.29
CA HIS A 103 10.89 -2.18 -22.17
C HIS A 103 11.34 -0.73 -22.02
N ARG A 104 12.63 -0.40 -22.24
CA ARG A 104 13.21 0.95 -22.08
C ARG A 104 12.99 1.51 -20.65
N THR A 105 13.05 0.64 -19.66
CA THR A 105 12.92 0.97 -18.24
C THR A 105 14.29 0.90 -17.59
N VAL A 106 14.67 1.96 -16.87
CA VAL A 106 15.88 2.01 -16.06
C VAL A 106 15.75 1.01 -14.92
N SER A 107 16.80 0.22 -14.72
CA SER A 107 16.88 -0.75 -13.64
C SER A 107 17.70 -0.18 -12.48
N SER A 108 17.05 -0.01 -11.32
CA SER A 108 17.69 0.39 -10.07
C SER A 108 17.59 -0.73 -9.04
N ILE A 109 18.52 -0.77 -8.07
CA ILE A 109 18.47 -1.72 -6.95
C ILE A 109 18.80 -1.01 -5.64
N GLU A 110 17.95 -1.22 -4.64
CA GLU A 110 18.11 -0.65 -3.30
C GLU A 110 19.14 -1.43 -2.50
N LEU A 111 20.20 -0.78 -2.07
CA LEU A 111 21.23 -1.30 -1.17
C LEU A 111 21.01 -0.75 0.24
N CYS A 112 20.98 -1.63 1.23
CA CYS A 112 20.58 -1.27 2.59
C CYS A 112 21.27 -2.09 3.69
N HIS A 113 21.23 -1.54 4.90
CA HIS A 113 21.59 -2.21 6.14
C HIS A 113 20.65 -1.75 7.26
N VAL A 114 19.90 -2.67 7.88
CA VAL A 114 18.87 -2.30 8.88
C VAL A 114 19.45 -1.82 10.22
N GLY A 115 20.71 -2.13 10.50
CA GLY A 115 21.40 -1.64 11.70
C GLY A 115 20.82 -2.17 12.99
N GLN A 116 20.67 -1.26 13.97
CA GLN A 116 20.20 -1.57 15.34
C GLN A 116 18.81 -2.22 15.43
N TRP A 117 18.04 -2.23 14.36
CA TRP A 117 16.69 -2.80 14.32
C TRP A 117 16.67 -4.24 13.79
N ASN A 118 17.83 -4.83 13.50
CA ASN A 118 17.92 -6.24 13.20
C ASN A 118 17.47 -7.09 14.40
N SER A 119 16.96 -8.29 14.12
CA SER A 119 16.62 -9.27 15.13
C SER A 119 17.76 -10.27 15.26
N PRO A 120 18.18 -10.67 16.47
CA PRO A 120 19.24 -11.68 16.66
C PRO A 120 18.97 -12.99 15.91
N GLU A 121 17.69 -13.35 15.72
CA GLU A 121 17.28 -14.54 14.96
C GLU A 121 17.64 -14.49 13.47
N TYR A 122 17.85 -13.28 12.90
CA TYR A 122 18.23 -13.08 11.50
C TYR A 122 19.73 -12.85 11.31
N ILE A 123 20.51 -12.82 12.39
CA ILE A 123 21.96 -12.69 12.36
C ILE A 123 22.58 -14.08 12.23
N ARG A 124 23.22 -14.35 11.09
CA ARG A 124 23.89 -15.63 10.85
C ARG A 124 25.05 -15.80 11.84
N GLY A 125 25.18 -16.99 12.42
CA GLY A 125 26.17 -17.27 13.44
C GLY A 125 25.86 -16.72 14.83
N GLY A 126 24.71 -16.05 14.99
CA GLY A 126 24.31 -15.41 16.24
C GLY A 126 25.04 -14.08 16.46
N GLY A 127 24.69 -13.38 17.54
CA GLY A 127 25.28 -12.08 17.90
C GLY A 127 24.23 -11.00 18.08
N ASN A 128 24.71 -9.79 18.26
CA ASN A 128 23.89 -8.61 18.48
C ASN A 128 23.77 -7.75 17.21
N PRO A 129 22.64 -7.08 16.99
CA PRO A 129 22.58 -6.03 15.96
C PRO A 129 23.55 -4.90 16.26
N VAL A 130 23.99 -4.23 15.21
CA VAL A 130 24.94 -3.11 15.28
C VAL A 130 24.27 -1.78 15.00
N GLY A 131 24.80 -0.71 15.59
CA GLY A 131 24.31 0.64 15.36
C GLY A 131 25.38 1.69 15.66
N PRO A 132 25.04 2.99 15.61
CA PRO A 132 26.01 4.03 15.95
C PRO A 132 26.43 3.96 17.43
N SER A 133 25.54 3.56 18.33
CA SER A 133 25.77 3.56 19.78
C SER A 133 25.29 2.26 20.41
N ALA A 134 25.98 1.82 21.46
CA ALA A 134 25.57 0.65 22.25
C ALA A 134 24.42 1.01 23.19
N PHE A 135 23.39 0.19 23.22
CA PHE A 135 22.26 0.31 24.16
C PHE A 135 21.43 -0.98 24.22
N THR A 136 20.54 -1.06 25.19
CA THR A 136 19.55 -2.13 25.26
C THR A 136 18.21 -1.63 24.72
N ARG A 137 17.68 -2.29 23.72
CA ARG A 137 16.37 -1.99 23.14
C ARG A 137 15.24 -2.31 24.15
N PRO A 138 14.02 -1.72 23.98
CA PRO A 138 12.87 -1.99 24.85
C PRO A 138 12.45 -3.48 24.90
N ASP A 139 12.75 -4.25 23.84
CA ASP A 139 12.52 -5.69 23.75
C ASP A 139 13.64 -6.54 24.38
N GLY A 140 14.63 -5.90 25.02
CA GLY A 140 15.74 -6.56 25.72
C GLY A 140 16.94 -6.89 24.83
N VAL A 141 16.86 -6.66 23.52
CA VAL A 141 17.97 -6.92 22.58
C VAL A 141 19.11 -5.95 22.82
N GLN A 142 20.33 -6.48 22.98
CA GLN A 142 21.56 -5.66 23.08
C GLN A 142 21.97 -5.20 21.69
N VAL A 143 22.28 -3.91 21.55
CA VAL A 143 22.84 -3.32 20.33
C VAL A 143 24.31 -2.96 20.58
N GLU A 144 25.19 -3.36 19.68
CA GLU A 144 26.61 -3.03 19.74
C GLU A 144 26.93 -1.76 18.95
N ALA A 145 27.81 -0.91 19.50
CA ALA A 145 28.33 0.23 18.76
C ALA A 145 29.33 -0.21 17.71
N LEU A 146 29.17 0.23 16.47
CA LEU A 146 30.15 0.00 15.41
C LEU A 146 31.49 0.66 15.77
N THR A 147 32.57 -0.09 15.58
CA THR A 147 33.93 0.44 15.59
C THR A 147 34.23 1.15 14.28
N GLU A 148 35.33 1.92 14.22
CA GLU A 148 35.77 2.58 12.98
C GLU A 148 36.05 1.55 11.88
N SER A 149 36.75 0.46 12.21
CA SER A 149 36.98 -0.66 11.26
C SER A 149 35.69 -1.34 10.81
N GLY A 150 34.68 -1.48 11.69
CA GLY A 150 33.37 -2.03 11.32
C GLY A 150 32.58 -1.08 10.40
N MET A 151 32.73 0.23 10.55
CA MET A 151 32.16 1.21 9.62
C MET A 151 32.85 1.16 8.25
N GLU A 152 34.17 1.02 8.20
CA GLU A 152 34.93 0.83 6.96
C GLU A 152 34.53 -0.47 6.26
N GLU A 153 34.42 -1.59 6.98
CA GLU A 153 33.97 -2.88 6.45
C GLU A 153 32.55 -2.77 5.82
N ILE A 154 31.61 -2.13 6.50
CA ILE A 154 30.25 -1.94 5.96
C ILE A 154 30.29 -1.02 4.72
N ALA A 155 31.14 0.01 4.70
CA ALA A 155 31.27 0.86 3.52
C ALA A 155 31.81 0.06 2.31
N GLU A 156 32.74 -0.88 2.53
CA GLU A 156 33.20 -1.80 1.47
C GLU A 156 32.10 -2.77 1.03
N HIS A 157 31.23 -3.27 1.96
CA HIS A 157 30.09 -4.11 1.58
C HIS A 157 29.12 -3.35 0.65
N PHE A 158 28.82 -2.08 0.92
CA PHE A 158 28.03 -1.25 0.00
C PHE A 158 28.69 -1.09 -1.37
N ALA A 159 29.99 -0.79 -1.39
CA ALA A 159 30.74 -0.64 -2.63
C ALA A 159 30.79 -1.95 -3.43
N HIS A 160 31.05 -3.08 -2.76
CA HIS A 160 31.08 -4.41 -3.37
C HIS A 160 29.73 -4.79 -3.98
N ALA A 161 28.63 -4.62 -3.24
CA ALA A 161 27.28 -4.88 -3.74
C ALA A 161 26.92 -3.99 -4.94
N ALA A 162 27.34 -2.72 -4.94
CA ALA A 162 27.15 -1.80 -6.06
C ALA A 162 27.92 -2.23 -7.32
N VAL A 163 29.17 -2.71 -7.16
CA VAL A 163 29.97 -3.27 -8.27
C VAL A 163 29.31 -4.53 -8.84
N ASN A 164 28.78 -5.39 -7.99
CA ASN A 164 28.05 -6.57 -8.45
C ASN A 164 26.75 -6.19 -9.17
N ALA A 165 26.00 -5.19 -8.68
CA ALA A 165 24.86 -4.64 -9.39
C ALA A 165 25.23 -4.13 -10.79
N GLN A 166 26.35 -3.40 -10.90
CA GLN A 166 26.87 -2.91 -12.18
C GLN A 166 27.25 -4.06 -13.13
N LYS A 167 27.92 -5.09 -12.63
CA LYS A 167 28.27 -6.31 -13.40
C LYS A 167 27.03 -7.00 -13.99
N PHE A 168 25.92 -7.01 -13.25
CA PHE A 168 24.65 -7.60 -13.70
C PHE A 168 23.79 -6.66 -14.56
N GLY A 169 24.31 -5.46 -14.86
CA GLY A 169 23.69 -4.53 -15.80
C GLY A 169 22.63 -3.63 -15.22
N PHE A 170 22.57 -3.44 -13.89
CA PHE A 170 21.79 -2.36 -13.31
C PHE A 170 22.31 -1.00 -13.75
N ASP A 171 21.37 -0.10 -14.08
CA ASP A 171 21.68 1.27 -14.52
C ASP A 171 21.90 2.20 -13.33
N ALA A 172 21.30 1.87 -12.18
CA ALA A 172 21.36 2.66 -10.95
C ALA A 172 21.43 1.79 -9.69
N VAL A 173 22.01 2.36 -8.61
CA VAL A 173 21.89 1.84 -7.24
C VAL A 173 21.31 2.90 -6.34
N LEU A 174 20.33 2.52 -5.52
CA LEU A 174 19.71 3.37 -4.52
C LEU A 174 20.27 3.07 -3.13
N ILE A 175 21.00 4.01 -2.54
CA ILE A 175 21.57 3.88 -1.19
C ILE A 175 20.54 4.37 -0.17
N HIS A 176 20.16 3.50 0.75
CA HIS A 176 19.13 3.80 1.74
C HIS A 176 19.69 4.58 2.93
N CYS A 177 19.53 5.90 2.93
CA CYS A 177 19.95 6.83 3.99
C CYS A 177 18.78 7.38 4.83
N GLY A 178 17.61 6.75 4.78
CA GLY A 178 16.40 7.22 5.45
C GLY A 178 15.78 6.21 6.43
N HIS A 179 14.61 6.54 6.93
CA HIS A 179 13.64 5.70 7.63
C HIS A 179 14.14 4.98 8.90
N GLY A 180 15.25 5.46 9.51
CA GLY A 180 15.82 4.87 10.71
C GLY A 180 16.62 3.59 10.46
N TRP A 181 17.14 3.37 9.23
CA TRP A 181 18.11 2.33 8.91
C TRP A 181 19.54 2.80 9.17
N LEU A 182 20.55 1.95 9.04
CA LEU A 182 21.87 2.18 9.61
C LEU A 182 22.46 3.57 9.29
N LEU A 183 22.43 3.98 8.02
CA LEU A 183 22.98 5.28 7.62
C LEU A 183 22.17 6.45 8.20
N SER A 184 20.84 6.32 8.24
CA SER A 184 19.96 7.27 8.93
C SER A 184 20.18 7.27 10.46
N GLN A 185 20.49 6.10 11.06
CA GLN A 185 20.78 6.02 12.50
C GLN A 185 22.02 6.83 12.87
N PHE A 186 23.03 6.88 12.00
CA PHE A 186 24.20 7.75 12.20
C PHE A 186 23.86 9.23 12.08
N LEU A 187 22.97 9.60 11.16
CA LEU A 187 22.55 11.00 10.98
C LEU A 187 21.69 11.48 12.17
N SER A 188 20.88 10.62 12.76
CA SER A 188 19.91 10.99 13.79
C SER A 188 20.55 11.17 15.18
N PRO A 189 20.35 12.33 15.83
CA PRO A 189 20.80 12.53 17.20
C PRO A 189 20.03 11.66 18.23
N LEU A 190 18.87 11.09 17.86
CA LEU A 190 18.11 10.18 18.72
C LEU A 190 18.77 8.80 18.87
N THR A 191 19.56 8.38 17.87
CA THR A 191 20.19 7.06 17.84
C THR A 191 21.71 7.14 17.93
N ASN A 192 22.30 8.25 17.47
CA ASN A 192 23.74 8.49 17.50
C ASN A 192 24.12 9.35 18.71
N THR A 193 24.42 8.69 19.81
CA THR A 193 24.87 9.34 21.06
C THR A 193 26.41 9.27 21.25
N ARG A 194 27.15 9.01 20.17
CA ARG A 194 28.62 8.93 20.18
C ARG A 194 29.26 10.28 20.55
N THR A 195 30.42 10.20 21.19
CA THR A 195 31.23 11.37 21.58
C THR A 195 32.56 11.47 20.84
N ASP A 196 32.78 10.57 19.87
CA ASP A 196 33.96 10.53 19.00
C ASP A 196 33.74 11.32 17.68
N GLY A 197 34.64 11.15 16.71
CA GLY A 197 34.57 11.81 15.41
C GLY A 197 33.37 11.45 14.53
N TYR A 198 32.49 10.53 14.97
CA TYR A 198 31.31 10.07 14.24
C TYR A 198 29.98 10.43 14.94
N GLY A 199 30.03 11.23 16.02
CA GLY A 199 28.84 11.65 16.78
C GLY A 199 28.90 13.08 17.28
N GLY A 200 27.83 13.51 17.96
CA GLY A 200 27.67 14.88 18.46
C GLY A 200 27.25 15.86 17.37
N SER A 201 28.20 16.60 16.78
CA SER A 201 27.88 17.59 15.74
C SER A 201 27.32 16.94 14.47
N LEU A 202 26.52 17.69 13.70
CA LEU A 202 26.01 17.23 12.42
C LEU A 202 27.14 16.77 11.47
N GLU A 203 28.23 17.53 11.42
CA GLU A 203 29.39 17.22 10.61
C GLU A 203 29.97 15.83 10.95
N ASN A 204 30.08 15.48 12.22
CA ASN A 204 30.55 14.18 12.66
C ASN A 204 29.52 13.06 12.31
N ARG A 205 28.22 13.32 12.54
CA ARG A 205 27.15 12.37 12.25
C ARG A 205 27.06 12.04 10.74
N MET A 206 27.41 12.97 9.87
CA MET A 206 27.45 12.78 8.42
C MET A 206 28.64 11.96 7.94
N ARG A 207 29.74 11.82 8.71
CA ARG A 207 30.99 11.21 8.25
C ARG A 207 30.84 9.79 7.71
N PHE A 208 30.13 8.93 8.45
CA PHE A 208 29.94 7.54 8.03
C PHE A 208 29.03 7.42 6.79
N PRO A 209 27.83 8.02 6.74
CA PRO A 209 27.02 8.02 5.52
C PRO A 209 27.76 8.58 4.29
N LEU A 210 28.50 9.68 4.43
CA LEU A 210 29.32 10.22 3.33
C LEU A 210 30.47 9.29 2.93
N MET A 211 31.10 8.60 3.89
CA MET A 211 32.10 7.55 3.61
C MET A 211 31.51 6.47 2.71
N VAL A 212 30.32 5.96 3.03
CA VAL A 212 29.63 4.94 2.22
C VAL A 212 29.38 5.46 0.81
N LEU A 213 28.77 6.65 0.66
CA LEU A 213 28.46 7.23 -0.66
C LEU A 213 29.72 7.44 -1.50
N ARG A 214 30.78 7.94 -0.88
CA ARG A 214 32.08 8.12 -1.55
C ARG A 214 32.66 6.78 -2.01
N ARG A 215 32.69 5.75 -1.15
CA ARG A 215 33.20 4.41 -1.50
C ARG A 215 32.43 3.78 -2.64
N VAL A 216 31.10 3.89 -2.62
CA VAL A 216 30.26 3.41 -3.73
C VAL A 216 30.63 4.15 -5.03
N ARG A 217 30.72 5.49 -5.01
CA ARG A 217 31.10 6.27 -6.20
C ARG A 217 32.50 5.93 -6.73
N GLU A 218 33.47 5.80 -5.85
CA GLU A 218 34.84 5.41 -6.21
C GLU A 218 34.87 4.02 -6.87
N ALA A 219 34.04 3.08 -6.37
CA ALA A 219 34.02 1.70 -6.86
C ALA A 219 33.30 1.54 -8.20
N VAL A 220 32.14 2.19 -8.40
CA VAL A 220 31.34 2.04 -9.64
C VAL A 220 31.74 3.04 -10.74
N GLY A 221 32.51 4.07 -10.42
CA GLY A 221 32.95 5.08 -11.37
C GLY A 221 31.85 6.05 -11.81
N PRO A 222 32.05 6.79 -12.93
CA PRO A 222 31.15 7.87 -13.33
C PRO A 222 29.91 7.43 -14.10
N ASP A 223 29.85 6.19 -14.60
CA ASP A 223 28.79 5.78 -15.54
C ASP A 223 27.53 5.27 -14.85
N MET A 224 27.61 4.78 -13.63
CA MET A 224 26.47 4.31 -12.87
C MET A 224 25.77 5.45 -12.14
N VAL A 225 24.43 5.49 -12.20
CA VAL A 225 23.65 6.44 -11.42
C VAL A 225 23.62 5.98 -9.95
N ILE A 226 23.93 6.88 -9.03
CA ILE A 226 23.80 6.65 -7.59
C ILE A 226 22.67 7.50 -7.06
N GLU A 227 21.66 6.85 -6.52
CA GLU A 227 20.49 7.46 -5.91
C GLU A 227 20.63 7.41 -4.39
N CYS A 228 20.12 8.40 -3.70
CA CYS A 228 20.10 8.45 -2.24
C CYS A 228 18.68 8.62 -1.73
N TRP A 229 18.19 7.68 -0.93
CA TRP A 229 16.89 7.79 -0.31
C TRP A 229 17.00 8.37 1.08
N VAL A 230 16.37 9.52 1.32
CA VAL A 230 16.38 10.20 2.62
C VAL A 230 14.97 10.37 3.19
N SER A 231 14.89 10.43 4.51
CA SER A 231 13.77 11.06 5.21
C SER A 231 14.07 12.55 5.29
N ALA A 232 13.25 13.39 4.65
CA ALA A 232 13.40 14.85 4.73
C ALA A 232 13.44 15.34 6.18
N GLU A 233 12.66 14.70 7.03
CA GLU A 233 12.64 14.89 8.48
C GLU A 233 12.18 13.59 9.18
N GLU A 234 12.67 13.31 10.37
CA GLU A 234 12.24 12.12 11.14
C GLU A 234 10.84 12.26 11.74
N ARG A 235 10.33 13.48 11.86
CA ARG A 235 9.03 13.79 12.51
C ARG A 235 8.94 13.28 13.95
N LYS A 236 10.06 13.30 14.65
CA LYS A 236 10.18 12.98 16.07
C LYS A 236 10.84 14.14 16.80
N PRO A 237 10.37 14.50 18.00
CA PRO A 237 11.06 15.50 18.83
C PRO A 237 12.52 15.13 19.05
N GLY A 238 13.45 16.01 18.69
CA GLY A 238 14.89 15.77 18.77
C GLY A 238 15.49 14.88 17.68
N GLY A 239 14.69 14.47 16.68
CA GLY A 239 15.17 13.77 15.49
C GLY A 239 15.77 14.71 14.44
N ILE A 240 16.12 14.17 13.27
CA ILE A 240 16.69 14.93 12.15
C ILE A 240 15.64 15.93 11.63
N PRO A 241 15.88 17.25 11.65
CA PRO A 241 15.04 18.23 11.01
C PRO A 241 15.41 18.40 9.53
N LEU A 242 14.55 19.06 8.76
CA LEU A 242 14.73 19.29 7.31
C LEU A 242 16.07 19.99 6.99
N GLU A 243 16.46 20.97 7.79
CA GLU A 243 17.68 21.75 7.58
C GLU A 243 18.95 20.89 7.66
N GLU A 244 18.99 19.92 8.57
CA GLU A 244 20.12 18.99 8.68
C GLU A 244 20.15 18.00 7.52
N THR A 245 18.99 17.55 7.03
CA THR A 245 18.91 16.71 5.82
C THR A 245 19.40 17.48 4.60
N ILE A 246 19.03 18.75 4.44
CA ILE A 246 19.52 19.62 3.36
C ILE A 246 21.05 19.78 3.46
N ALA A 247 21.57 20.04 4.66
CA ALA A 247 23.01 20.15 4.87
C ALA A 247 23.77 18.88 4.52
N PHE A 248 23.22 17.71 4.87
CA PHE A 248 23.75 16.40 4.46
C PHE A 248 23.75 16.25 2.94
N LEU A 249 22.63 16.54 2.28
CA LEU A 249 22.50 16.39 0.82
C LEU A 249 23.45 17.30 0.05
N LYS A 250 23.69 18.54 0.48
CA LYS A 250 24.69 19.45 -0.10
C LYS A 250 26.13 18.89 -0.05
N ARG A 251 26.43 18.02 0.90
CA ARG A 251 27.72 17.34 0.96
C ARG A 251 27.71 16.04 0.16
N ALA A 252 26.53 15.39 0.10
CA ALA A 252 26.35 14.12 -0.59
C ALA A 252 26.31 14.28 -2.12
N GLU A 253 25.85 15.43 -2.66
CA GLU A 253 25.67 15.66 -4.11
C GLU A 253 26.98 15.55 -4.92
N GLU A 254 28.14 15.53 -4.27
CA GLU A 254 29.42 15.18 -4.90
C GLU A 254 29.47 13.70 -5.34
N TYR A 255 28.72 12.83 -4.64
CA TYR A 255 28.79 11.37 -4.81
C TYR A 255 27.53 10.76 -5.42
N ILE A 256 26.38 11.47 -5.35
CA ILE A 256 25.08 10.99 -5.79
C ILE A 256 24.55 11.79 -7.00
N ASP A 257 23.54 11.25 -7.68
CA ASP A 257 22.99 11.82 -8.92
C ASP A 257 21.50 12.11 -8.84
N LEU A 258 20.79 11.50 -7.87
CA LEU A 258 19.34 11.66 -7.66
C LEU A 258 19.02 11.49 -6.17
N VAL A 259 18.15 12.34 -5.65
CA VAL A 259 17.63 12.23 -4.28
C VAL A 259 16.20 11.74 -4.31
N HIS A 260 15.88 10.69 -3.54
CA HIS A 260 14.51 10.27 -3.27
C HIS A 260 14.07 10.82 -1.90
N VAL A 261 13.03 11.65 -1.90
CA VAL A 261 12.51 12.34 -0.72
C VAL A 261 11.28 11.63 -0.17
N SER A 262 11.40 11.18 1.07
CA SER A 262 10.36 10.60 1.90
C SER A 262 10.39 11.26 3.29
N VAL A 263 9.76 10.68 4.30
CA VAL A 263 9.74 11.19 5.69
C VAL A 263 9.72 10.05 6.70
N GLY A 264 10.09 10.37 7.94
CA GLY A 264 9.83 9.54 9.10
C GLY A 264 10.77 8.35 9.27
N CYS A 265 10.34 7.40 10.09
CA CYS A 265 11.10 6.19 10.40
C CYS A 265 10.18 4.97 10.58
N TYR A 266 10.71 3.76 10.31
CA TYR A 266 9.95 2.51 10.38
C TYR A 266 9.60 2.06 11.81
N GLN A 267 10.28 2.60 12.83
CA GLN A 267 10.00 2.29 14.23
C GLN A 267 8.70 2.92 14.72
N ASP A 268 8.26 3.98 14.05
CA ASP A 268 7.00 4.65 14.34
C ASP A 268 6.36 5.15 13.04
N PRO A 269 5.99 4.22 12.15
CA PRO A 269 5.69 4.54 10.75
C PRO A 269 4.41 5.36 10.56
N VAL A 270 3.50 5.33 11.54
CA VAL A 270 2.24 6.06 11.50
C VAL A 270 2.43 7.46 12.07
N ALA A 271 2.97 7.59 13.28
CA ALA A 271 3.19 8.91 13.90
C ALA A 271 4.16 9.76 13.09
N THR A 272 5.16 9.16 12.47
CA THR A 272 6.13 9.84 11.60
C THR A 272 5.68 9.95 10.13
N ARG A 273 4.54 9.35 9.78
CA ARG A 273 3.96 9.33 8.42
C ARG A 273 4.86 8.72 7.34
N THR A 274 5.75 7.81 7.72
CA THR A 274 6.55 7.02 6.77
C THR A 274 5.63 6.22 5.83
N PHE A 275 4.53 5.69 6.36
CA PHE A 275 3.45 5.09 5.59
C PHE A 275 2.18 5.95 5.70
N PRO A 276 2.00 6.95 4.79
CA PRO A 276 0.84 7.85 4.84
C PRO A 276 -0.47 7.10 4.71
N SER A 277 -1.36 7.25 5.68
CA SER A 277 -2.68 6.61 5.76
C SER A 277 -3.72 7.26 4.84
N VAL A 278 -4.98 6.81 4.93
CA VAL A 278 -6.13 7.42 4.24
C VAL A 278 -6.42 8.84 4.76
N TYR A 279 -5.94 9.18 5.94
CA TYR A 279 -6.09 10.51 6.56
C TYR A 279 -5.08 11.55 6.03
N GLU A 280 -4.05 11.13 5.28
CA GLU A 280 -3.08 12.05 4.70
C GLU A 280 -3.52 12.50 3.29
N PRO A 281 -3.25 13.77 2.92
CA PRO A 281 -3.57 14.28 1.59
C PRO A 281 -2.70 13.65 0.49
N TYR A 282 -3.14 13.77 -0.75
CA TYR A 282 -2.31 13.44 -1.91
C TYR A 282 -1.10 14.38 -1.99
N GLY A 283 0.06 13.84 -2.38
CA GLY A 283 1.28 14.60 -2.50
C GLY A 283 1.83 15.10 -1.14
N CYS A 284 1.54 14.42 -0.03
CA CYS A 284 1.79 14.89 1.34
C CYS A 284 3.25 15.26 1.66
N ASN A 285 4.22 14.84 0.85
CA ASN A 285 5.64 15.16 1.03
C ASN A 285 6.16 16.18 0.00
N ALA A 286 5.30 16.69 -0.90
CA ALA A 286 5.72 17.54 -2.01
C ALA A 286 6.37 18.86 -1.55
N GLU A 287 5.90 19.47 -0.46
CA GLU A 287 6.49 20.70 0.08
C GLU A 287 7.90 20.51 0.64
N LEU A 288 8.14 19.37 1.30
CA LEU A 288 9.49 19.01 1.78
C LEU A 288 10.44 18.75 0.63
N SER A 289 9.95 18.06 -0.41
CA SER A 289 10.71 17.88 -1.65
C SER A 289 11.05 19.21 -2.31
N ALA A 290 10.09 20.14 -2.39
CA ALA A 290 10.32 21.48 -2.94
C ALA A 290 11.39 22.26 -2.16
N ALA A 291 11.41 22.14 -0.84
CA ALA A 291 12.44 22.77 -0.01
C ALA A 291 13.83 22.20 -0.30
N ILE A 292 13.96 20.86 -0.39
CA ILE A 292 15.23 20.20 -0.75
C ILE A 292 15.66 20.60 -2.15
N ARG A 293 14.75 20.53 -3.14
CA ARG A 293 15.02 20.83 -4.56
C ARG A 293 15.58 22.24 -4.79
N ARG A 294 15.18 23.21 -3.96
CA ARG A 294 15.73 24.58 -4.05
C ARG A 294 17.17 24.71 -3.59
N GLU A 295 17.64 23.74 -2.80
CA GLU A 295 18.94 23.82 -2.12
C GLU A 295 20.01 22.89 -2.70
N VAL A 296 19.61 21.88 -3.51
CA VAL A 296 20.54 20.95 -4.15
C VAL A 296 20.60 21.18 -5.66
N SER A 297 21.73 20.82 -6.28
CA SER A 297 21.97 20.98 -7.72
C SER A 297 21.54 19.76 -8.55
N ILE A 298 21.30 18.63 -7.90
CA ILE A 298 20.90 17.35 -8.52
C ILE A 298 19.37 17.19 -8.53
N PRO A 299 18.80 16.38 -9.44
CA PRO A 299 17.37 16.14 -9.50
C PRO A 299 16.83 15.49 -8.24
N VAL A 300 15.54 15.73 -7.99
CA VAL A 300 14.82 15.26 -6.80
C VAL A 300 13.57 14.49 -7.21
N ALA A 301 13.40 13.29 -6.68
CA ALA A 301 12.20 12.48 -6.75
C ALA A 301 11.42 12.57 -5.43
N VAL A 302 10.09 12.63 -5.49
CA VAL A 302 9.24 12.66 -4.29
C VAL A 302 8.33 11.44 -4.23
N VAL A 303 8.22 10.84 -3.04
CA VAL A 303 7.23 9.80 -2.71
C VAL A 303 6.26 10.31 -1.65
N GLY A 304 4.97 10.02 -1.79
CA GLY A 304 3.97 10.41 -0.77
C GLY A 304 2.56 10.53 -1.34
N VAL A 305 1.78 9.46 -1.36
CA VAL A 305 0.37 9.42 -1.83
C VAL A 305 0.18 10.05 -3.21
N ILE A 306 0.97 9.61 -4.18
CA ILE A 306 0.85 10.05 -5.57
C ILE A 306 0.07 8.94 -6.33
N ASN A 307 -1.26 9.05 -6.32
CA ASN A 307 -2.16 7.99 -6.78
C ASN A 307 -2.89 8.34 -8.08
N THR A 308 -2.64 9.53 -8.64
CA THR A 308 -3.25 9.97 -9.90
C THR A 308 -2.24 10.69 -10.78
N PRO A 309 -2.41 10.66 -12.12
CA PRO A 309 -1.52 11.38 -13.01
C PRO A 309 -1.67 12.91 -12.87
N GLU A 310 -2.85 13.41 -12.46
CA GLU A 310 -3.09 14.84 -12.22
C GLU A 310 -2.22 15.35 -11.05
N VAL A 311 -2.19 14.63 -9.93
CA VAL A 311 -1.33 14.96 -8.79
C VAL A 311 0.15 14.89 -9.16
N ALA A 312 0.53 13.87 -9.96
CA ALA A 312 1.89 13.73 -10.44
C ALA A 312 2.32 14.90 -11.33
N GLU A 313 1.50 15.28 -12.30
CA GLU A 313 1.75 16.42 -13.18
C GLU A 313 1.82 17.73 -12.39
N GLN A 314 0.86 17.98 -11.48
CA GLN A 314 0.83 19.18 -10.65
C GLN A 314 2.11 19.36 -9.83
N ILE A 315 2.63 18.30 -9.21
CA ILE A 315 3.89 18.35 -8.46
C ILE A 315 5.06 18.82 -9.33
N LEU A 316 5.10 18.34 -10.58
CA LEU A 316 6.13 18.73 -11.56
C LEU A 316 5.94 20.15 -12.07
N GLU A 317 4.70 20.56 -12.38
CA GLU A 317 4.34 21.92 -12.82
C GLU A 317 4.69 22.97 -11.77
N GLU A 318 4.42 22.67 -10.51
CA GLU A 318 4.75 23.56 -9.39
C GLU A 318 6.26 23.54 -9.04
N GLY A 319 7.05 22.75 -9.76
CA GLY A 319 8.50 22.65 -9.54
C GLY A 319 8.88 22.06 -8.19
N LYS A 320 8.03 21.23 -7.61
CA LYS A 320 8.26 20.62 -6.28
C LYS A 320 9.17 19.40 -6.32
N ALA A 321 9.27 18.76 -7.49
CA ALA A 321 10.17 17.64 -7.77
C ALA A 321 10.53 17.59 -9.25
N ASP A 322 11.52 16.79 -9.63
CA ASP A 322 11.89 16.45 -11.01
C ASP A 322 11.29 15.11 -11.42
N PHE A 323 11.04 14.23 -10.45
CA PHE A 323 10.42 12.92 -10.62
C PHE A 323 9.38 12.67 -9.53
N VAL A 324 8.44 11.79 -9.83
CA VAL A 324 7.47 11.24 -8.86
C VAL A 324 7.74 9.76 -8.68
N ALA A 325 7.92 9.34 -7.43
CA ALA A 325 8.11 7.94 -7.09
C ALA A 325 6.79 7.35 -6.57
N VAL A 326 6.27 6.36 -7.28
CA VAL A 326 5.04 5.66 -6.94
C VAL A 326 5.34 4.19 -6.65
N CYS A 327 4.60 3.59 -5.73
CA CYS A 327 4.73 2.16 -5.44
C CYS A 327 3.36 1.49 -5.42
N LYS A 328 2.55 1.79 -4.40
CA LYS A 328 1.25 1.13 -4.19
C LYS A 328 0.29 1.31 -5.37
N GLN A 329 0.35 2.42 -6.10
CA GLN A 329 -0.45 2.65 -7.29
C GLN A 329 -0.01 1.72 -8.45
N LEU A 330 1.29 1.46 -8.61
CA LEU A 330 1.80 0.49 -9.60
C LEU A 330 1.55 -0.97 -9.20
N ILE A 331 1.29 -1.25 -7.92
CA ILE A 331 0.79 -2.57 -7.48
C ILE A 331 -0.69 -2.72 -7.84
N ALA A 332 -1.48 -1.66 -7.64
CA ALA A 332 -2.90 -1.65 -7.98
C ALA A 332 -3.11 -1.70 -9.49
N ASP A 333 -2.34 -0.92 -10.24
CA ASP A 333 -2.39 -0.87 -11.71
C ASP A 333 -0.98 -0.75 -12.30
N PRO A 334 -0.38 -1.84 -12.78
CA PRO A 334 0.92 -1.78 -13.44
C PRO A 334 0.92 -0.98 -14.74
N ASP A 335 -0.25 -0.75 -15.36
CA ASP A 335 -0.42 0.06 -16.56
C ASP A 335 -0.68 1.55 -16.29
N PHE A 336 -0.58 1.99 -15.05
CA PHE A 336 -0.79 3.38 -14.67
C PHE A 336 -0.09 4.37 -15.61
N PRO A 337 1.22 4.25 -15.91
CA PRO A 337 1.89 5.19 -16.81
C PRO A 337 1.33 5.14 -18.25
N ARG A 338 1.11 3.92 -18.79
CA ARG A 338 0.63 3.74 -20.16
C ARG A 338 -0.79 4.28 -20.34
N LYS A 339 -1.68 4.04 -19.38
CA LYS A 339 -3.05 4.55 -19.37
C LYS A 339 -3.06 6.07 -19.28
N ALA A 340 -2.26 6.65 -18.37
CA ALA A 340 -2.11 8.10 -18.26
C ALA A 340 -1.59 8.72 -19.58
N ALA A 341 -0.52 8.18 -20.15
CA ALA A 341 0.06 8.68 -21.40
C ALA A 341 -0.91 8.67 -22.58
N SER A 342 -1.90 7.80 -22.58
CA SER A 342 -2.91 7.66 -23.64
C SER A 342 -4.24 8.37 -23.34
N GLY A 343 -4.30 9.22 -22.30
CA GLY A 343 -5.51 9.96 -21.91
C GLY A 343 -6.61 9.10 -21.30
N ARG A 344 -6.26 7.89 -20.84
CA ARG A 344 -7.20 6.95 -20.24
C ARG A 344 -7.08 6.91 -18.71
N ALA A 345 -7.02 8.09 -18.08
CA ALA A 345 -6.92 8.21 -16.64
C ALA A 345 -8.11 7.55 -15.90
N SER A 346 -9.31 7.58 -16.50
CA SER A 346 -10.51 6.89 -15.98
C SER A 346 -10.41 5.37 -15.99
N ASP A 347 -9.46 4.78 -16.73
CA ASP A 347 -9.24 3.34 -16.80
C ASP A 347 -8.17 2.87 -15.80
N ILE A 348 -7.57 3.77 -15.04
CA ILE A 348 -6.58 3.43 -14.02
C ILE A 348 -7.29 2.85 -12.79
N VAL A 349 -6.92 1.62 -12.40
CA VAL A 349 -7.37 1.01 -11.15
C VAL A 349 -6.80 1.79 -9.96
N PRO A 350 -7.60 2.48 -9.16
CA PRO A 350 -7.06 3.31 -8.09
C PRO A 350 -6.60 2.46 -6.88
N CYS A 351 -5.43 2.78 -6.34
CA CYS A 351 -4.99 2.25 -5.06
C CYS A 351 -5.88 2.83 -3.94
N ILE A 352 -6.46 1.95 -3.10
CA ILE A 352 -7.33 2.35 -1.98
C ILE A 352 -6.59 2.53 -0.65
N ARG A 353 -5.28 2.60 -0.64
CA ARG A 353 -4.41 2.80 0.54
C ARG A 353 -4.67 1.87 1.73
N CYS A 354 -5.17 0.65 1.48
CA CYS A 354 -5.53 -0.33 2.51
C CYS A 354 -4.35 -1.07 3.14
N TYR A 355 -3.13 -0.87 2.65
CA TYR A 355 -1.89 -1.51 3.09
C TYR A 355 -1.87 -3.05 3.04
N ARG A 356 -2.81 -3.68 2.36
CA ARG A 356 -2.85 -5.15 2.22
C ARG A 356 -1.58 -5.70 1.54
N CYS A 357 -0.99 -4.94 0.63
CA CYS A 357 0.24 -5.29 -0.08
C CYS A 357 1.49 -5.31 0.81
N MET A 358 1.48 -4.62 1.95
CA MET A 358 2.60 -4.61 2.90
C MET A 358 2.66 -5.86 3.79
N GLY A 359 1.75 -6.82 3.57
CA GLY A 359 1.68 -8.04 4.36
C GLY A 359 1.02 -7.85 5.73
N GLN A 360 1.03 -8.91 6.50
CA GLN A 360 0.62 -8.89 7.91
C GLN A 360 1.80 -9.38 8.76
N PRO A 361 2.04 -8.78 9.94
CA PRO A 361 3.05 -9.28 10.86
C PRO A 361 2.88 -10.79 11.10
N GLY A 362 3.97 -11.55 11.03
CA GLY A 362 3.98 -12.99 11.29
C GLY A 362 3.45 -13.88 10.15
N ARG A 363 3.21 -13.35 8.94
CA ARG A 363 2.89 -14.15 7.75
C ARG A 363 3.94 -13.99 6.65
N PRO A 364 4.18 -15.04 5.82
CA PRO A 364 5.02 -14.89 4.63
C PRO A 364 4.52 -13.71 3.79
N MET A 365 5.44 -12.91 3.26
CA MET A 365 5.10 -11.74 2.43
C MET A 365 4.62 -12.18 1.04
N ASN A 366 3.43 -12.74 0.97
CA ASN A 366 2.73 -12.84 -0.31
C ASN A 366 2.05 -11.49 -0.56
N VAL A 367 2.51 -10.78 -1.56
CA VAL A 367 1.89 -9.52 -1.97
C VAL A 367 0.47 -9.79 -2.44
N ILE A 368 -0.48 -9.15 -1.77
CA ILE A 368 -1.89 -9.22 -2.13
C ILE A 368 -2.40 -7.78 -2.25
N CYS A 369 -2.99 -7.45 -3.38
CA CYS A 369 -3.67 -6.17 -3.56
C CYS A 369 -5.18 -6.34 -3.45
N SER A 370 -5.84 -5.40 -2.76
CA SER A 370 -7.31 -5.44 -2.58
C SER A 370 -8.08 -5.15 -3.87
N VAL A 371 -7.45 -4.51 -4.84
CA VAL A 371 -8.08 -4.06 -6.09
C VAL A 371 -7.43 -4.65 -7.35
N ASN A 372 -6.40 -5.48 -7.15
CA ASN A 372 -5.72 -6.20 -8.23
C ASN A 372 -5.46 -7.65 -7.79
N PRO A 373 -6.35 -8.59 -8.10
CA PRO A 373 -6.21 -10.00 -7.71
C PRO A 373 -4.97 -10.69 -8.28
N MET A 374 -4.40 -10.12 -9.37
CA MET A 374 -3.22 -10.66 -10.06
C MET A 374 -1.89 -10.08 -9.55
N ALA A 375 -1.91 -9.15 -8.58
CA ALA A 375 -0.67 -8.61 -8.01
C ALA A 375 0.22 -9.74 -7.44
N ALA A 376 1.49 -9.77 -7.86
CA ALA A 376 2.48 -10.82 -7.58
C ALA A 376 2.06 -12.24 -8.04
N ARG A 377 1.13 -12.31 -9.00
CA ARG A 377 0.72 -13.53 -9.69
C ARG A 377 0.87 -13.37 -11.22
N GLU A 378 1.57 -12.37 -11.66
CA GLU A 378 1.76 -12.00 -13.06
C GLU A 378 2.36 -13.15 -13.88
N PHE A 379 3.23 -13.95 -13.27
CA PHE A 379 3.78 -15.19 -13.84
C PHE A 379 2.68 -16.16 -14.33
N ARG A 380 1.55 -16.23 -13.63
CA ARG A 380 0.42 -17.08 -13.99
C ARG A 380 -0.47 -16.50 -15.08
N ALA A 381 -0.51 -15.18 -15.22
CA ALA A 381 -1.44 -14.49 -16.11
C ALA A 381 -1.31 -14.93 -17.59
N GLY A 382 -0.07 -15.12 -18.04
CA GLY A 382 0.22 -15.58 -19.41
C GLY A 382 -0.14 -17.06 -19.68
N ASN A 383 -0.33 -17.85 -18.63
CA ASN A 383 -0.55 -19.30 -18.69
C ASN A 383 -1.98 -19.71 -18.27
N MET A 384 -2.87 -18.74 -18.03
CA MET A 384 -4.26 -19.06 -17.68
C MET A 384 -5.01 -19.55 -18.90
N PRO A 385 -5.67 -20.72 -18.80
CA PRO A 385 -6.46 -21.25 -19.92
C PRO A 385 -7.64 -20.32 -20.22
N ARG A 386 -7.90 -20.09 -21.50
CA ARG A 386 -9.13 -19.41 -21.92
C ARG A 386 -10.28 -20.42 -21.97
N PRO A 387 -11.51 -19.99 -21.68
CA PRO A 387 -12.69 -20.85 -21.84
C PRO A 387 -12.79 -21.41 -23.25
N ARG A 388 -13.20 -22.67 -23.35
CA ARG A 388 -13.38 -23.33 -24.68
C ARG A 388 -14.66 -22.90 -25.37
N GLU A 389 -15.68 -22.55 -24.58
CA GLU A 389 -17.01 -22.17 -25.06
C GLU A 389 -17.51 -20.90 -24.38
N LYS A 390 -18.18 -20.08 -25.18
CA LYS A 390 -18.85 -18.88 -24.66
C LYS A 390 -20.10 -19.30 -23.90
N GLN A 391 -20.26 -18.81 -22.68
CA GLN A 391 -21.40 -19.07 -21.80
C GLN A 391 -22.22 -17.80 -21.57
N ARG A 392 -23.49 -17.96 -21.24
CA ARG A 392 -24.36 -16.91 -20.72
C ARG A 392 -24.29 -16.95 -19.20
N VAL A 393 -23.80 -15.88 -18.60
CA VAL A 393 -23.55 -15.76 -17.16
C VAL A 393 -24.49 -14.76 -16.55
N LEU A 394 -25.27 -15.15 -15.56
CA LEU A 394 -26.04 -14.22 -14.72
C LEU A 394 -25.22 -13.90 -13.46
N VAL A 395 -24.88 -12.63 -13.29
CA VAL A 395 -24.28 -12.12 -12.04
C VAL A 395 -25.36 -11.40 -11.25
N ALA A 396 -25.62 -11.84 -10.02
CA ALA A 396 -26.64 -11.30 -9.14
C ALA A 396 -26.00 -10.38 -8.08
N GLY A 397 -26.22 -9.08 -8.20
CA GLY A 397 -25.72 -8.04 -7.29
C GLY A 397 -24.57 -7.20 -7.90
N GLY A 398 -24.75 -5.88 -7.92
CA GLY A 398 -23.82 -4.87 -8.46
C GLY A 398 -22.88 -4.27 -7.40
N GLY A 399 -22.56 -5.03 -6.34
CA GLY A 399 -21.49 -4.70 -5.40
C GLY A 399 -20.08 -4.97 -5.97
N PRO A 400 -18.99 -4.70 -5.22
CA PRO A 400 -17.64 -4.89 -5.73
C PRO A 400 -17.35 -6.32 -6.20
N ALA A 401 -17.85 -7.35 -5.51
CA ALA A 401 -17.67 -8.73 -5.92
C ALA A 401 -18.39 -9.05 -7.25
N GLY A 402 -19.64 -8.59 -7.40
CA GLY A 402 -20.41 -8.85 -8.62
C GLY A 402 -19.91 -8.04 -9.82
N MET A 403 -19.51 -6.78 -9.62
CA MET A 403 -18.94 -5.97 -10.69
C MET A 403 -17.61 -6.57 -11.19
N GLU A 404 -16.74 -7.00 -10.28
CA GLU A 404 -15.48 -7.66 -10.64
C GLU A 404 -15.72 -8.98 -11.36
N ALA A 405 -16.67 -9.81 -10.87
CA ALA A 405 -17.02 -11.06 -11.52
C ALA A 405 -17.57 -10.84 -12.93
N ALA A 406 -18.43 -9.83 -13.10
CA ALA A 406 -19.00 -9.50 -14.40
C ALA A 406 -17.94 -9.02 -15.41
N LEU A 407 -17.03 -8.15 -14.98
CA LEU A 407 -15.93 -7.67 -15.81
C LEU A 407 -15.00 -8.82 -16.19
N THR A 408 -14.60 -9.65 -15.23
CA THR A 408 -13.72 -10.79 -15.47
C THR A 408 -14.36 -11.81 -16.43
N ALA A 409 -15.61 -12.19 -16.22
CA ALA A 409 -16.32 -13.12 -17.11
C ALA A 409 -16.46 -12.53 -18.54
N ALA A 410 -16.72 -11.22 -18.66
CA ALA A 410 -16.78 -10.56 -19.96
C ALA A 410 -15.41 -10.51 -20.66
N GLU A 411 -14.31 -10.30 -19.92
CA GLU A 411 -12.93 -10.39 -20.44
C GLU A 411 -12.57 -11.79 -20.93
N GLN A 412 -13.13 -12.84 -20.31
CA GLN A 412 -13.00 -14.22 -20.78
C GLN A 412 -13.84 -14.49 -22.05
N GLY A 413 -14.69 -13.57 -22.47
CA GLY A 413 -15.48 -13.67 -23.70
C GLY A 413 -16.91 -14.17 -23.50
N HIS A 414 -17.36 -14.33 -22.26
CA HIS A 414 -18.73 -14.76 -21.94
C HIS A 414 -19.76 -13.64 -22.20
N GLU A 415 -21.03 -14.02 -22.36
CA GLU A 415 -22.18 -13.10 -22.40
C GLU A 415 -22.68 -12.89 -20.96
N VAL A 416 -22.47 -11.67 -20.42
CA VAL A 416 -22.77 -11.41 -19.02
C VAL A 416 -24.04 -10.60 -18.88
N ILE A 417 -24.91 -11.02 -17.97
CA ILE A 417 -26.08 -10.24 -17.51
C ILE A 417 -25.84 -9.93 -16.04
N LEU A 418 -25.67 -8.65 -15.71
CA LEU A 418 -25.54 -8.19 -14.32
C LEU A 418 -26.87 -7.61 -13.84
N ALA A 419 -27.49 -8.25 -12.85
CA ALA A 419 -28.74 -7.77 -12.23
C ALA A 419 -28.43 -7.09 -10.89
N GLU A 420 -28.86 -5.83 -10.75
CA GLU A 420 -28.72 -5.02 -9.53
C GLU A 420 -30.11 -4.59 -9.05
N ALA A 421 -30.41 -4.92 -7.79
CA ALA A 421 -31.72 -4.65 -7.19
C ALA A 421 -32.02 -3.15 -7.04
N SER A 422 -30.99 -2.33 -6.85
CA SER A 422 -31.12 -0.88 -6.78
C SER A 422 -30.89 -0.19 -8.14
N GLY A 423 -31.11 1.13 -8.19
CA GLY A 423 -30.80 1.94 -9.36
C GLY A 423 -29.33 2.27 -9.54
N ARG A 424 -28.46 1.91 -8.57
CA ARG A 424 -27.03 2.31 -8.53
C ARG A 424 -26.12 1.13 -8.24
N LEU A 425 -25.02 1.06 -8.97
CA LEU A 425 -23.92 0.12 -8.68
C LEU A 425 -23.09 0.57 -7.46
N GLY A 426 -22.35 -0.35 -6.86
CA GLY A 426 -21.40 -0.07 -5.79
C GLY A 426 -21.64 -0.84 -4.49
N GLY A 427 -22.84 -1.36 -4.23
CA GLY A 427 -23.14 -2.06 -2.99
C GLY A 427 -22.71 -1.25 -1.75
N ASN A 428 -22.05 -1.89 -0.79
CA ASN A 428 -21.59 -1.22 0.45
C ASN A 428 -20.49 -0.16 0.23
N LEU A 429 -19.84 -0.10 -0.94
CA LEU A 429 -18.90 0.99 -1.23
C LEU A 429 -19.59 2.36 -1.37
N ARG A 430 -20.94 2.41 -1.41
CA ARG A 430 -21.70 3.68 -1.39
C ARG A 430 -21.49 4.49 -0.11
N PHE A 431 -21.10 3.85 1.01
CA PHE A 431 -20.74 4.55 2.25
C PHE A 431 -19.55 5.50 2.11
N SER A 432 -18.74 5.33 1.07
CA SER A 432 -17.61 6.23 0.79
C SER A 432 -18.03 7.63 0.31
N GLU A 433 -19.32 7.87 0.07
CA GLU A 433 -19.79 9.08 -0.64
C GLU A 433 -19.61 10.36 0.18
N CYS A 434 -19.91 10.33 1.46
CA CYS A 434 -19.89 11.51 2.32
C CYS A 434 -18.62 11.65 3.18
N ASP A 435 -17.82 10.61 3.30
CA ASP A 435 -16.58 10.62 4.10
C ASP A 435 -15.38 11.03 3.23
N PRO A 436 -14.71 12.17 3.52
CA PRO A 436 -13.54 12.61 2.75
C PRO A 436 -12.35 11.62 2.83
N HIS A 437 -12.20 10.87 3.93
CA HIS A 437 -11.14 9.89 4.08
C HIS A 437 -11.36 8.63 3.24
N LYS A 438 -12.56 8.45 2.69
CA LYS A 438 -12.92 7.33 1.81
C LYS A 438 -12.88 7.69 0.32
N GLN A 439 -12.23 8.80 -0.05
CA GLN A 439 -12.14 9.24 -1.45
C GLN A 439 -11.55 8.17 -2.39
N ASP A 440 -10.56 7.38 -1.94
CA ASP A 440 -9.98 6.32 -2.76
C ASP A 440 -10.94 5.14 -2.96
N LEU A 441 -11.75 4.80 -1.95
CA LEU A 441 -12.81 3.80 -2.08
C LEU A 441 -13.90 4.29 -3.05
N ARG A 442 -14.27 5.58 -2.99
CA ARG A 442 -15.22 6.19 -3.92
C ARG A 442 -14.71 6.13 -5.35
N ARG A 443 -13.45 6.50 -5.58
CA ARG A 443 -12.81 6.40 -6.90
C ARG A 443 -12.80 4.96 -7.42
N TYR A 444 -12.54 3.97 -6.55
CA TYR A 444 -12.56 2.56 -6.94
C TYR A 444 -13.98 2.08 -7.26
N ARG A 445 -14.99 2.48 -6.48
CA ARG A 445 -16.40 2.23 -6.81
C ARG A 445 -16.77 2.78 -8.19
N ASP A 446 -16.41 4.04 -8.45
CA ASP A 446 -16.74 4.73 -9.70
C ASP A 446 -15.99 4.11 -10.89
N TYR A 447 -14.75 3.69 -10.67
CA TYR A 447 -13.97 2.90 -11.64
C TYR A 447 -14.72 1.62 -12.04
N LEU A 448 -15.10 0.78 -11.08
CA LEU A 448 -15.82 -0.48 -11.36
C LEU A 448 -17.15 -0.22 -12.05
N ALA A 449 -17.96 0.69 -11.52
CA ALA A 449 -19.26 1.04 -12.08
C ALA A 449 -19.15 1.54 -13.52
N GLY A 450 -18.22 2.48 -13.78
CA GLY A 450 -17.98 3.01 -15.11
C GLY A 450 -17.49 1.95 -16.11
N HIS A 451 -16.68 0.97 -15.66
CA HIS A 451 -16.23 -0.12 -16.53
C HIS A 451 -17.39 -1.08 -16.88
N VAL A 452 -18.21 -1.45 -15.91
CA VAL A 452 -19.41 -2.26 -16.13
C VAL A 452 -20.34 -1.57 -17.14
N GLU A 453 -20.59 -0.27 -16.99
CA GLU A 453 -21.51 0.49 -17.84
C GLU A 453 -21.00 0.64 -19.29
N ARG A 454 -19.68 0.70 -19.48
CA ARG A 454 -19.06 0.82 -20.82
C ARG A 454 -18.75 -0.53 -21.48
N CYS A 455 -18.79 -1.64 -20.74
CA CYS A 455 -18.44 -2.94 -21.25
C CYS A 455 -19.56 -3.51 -22.15
N SER A 456 -19.32 -3.62 -23.44
CA SER A 456 -20.28 -4.16 -24.41
C SER A 456 -20.62 -5.65 -24.18
N GLY A 457 -19.78 -6.39 -23.46
CA GLY A 457 -20.01 -7.79 -23.06
C GLY A 457 -20.98 -7.94 -21.89
N ILE A 458 -21.37 -6.84 -21.23
CA ILE A 458 -22.22 -6.85 -20.05
C ILE A 458 -23.55 -6.18 -20.33
N ARG A 459 -24.65 -6.91 -20.15
CA ARG A 459 -26.00 -6.37 -20.12
C ARG A 459 -26.40 -6.06 -18.69
N LEU A 460 -26.46 -4.76 -18.34
CA LEU A 460 -26.81 -4.31 -17.00
C LEU A 460 -28.34 -4.16 -16.84
N LEU A 461 -28.91 -4.84 -15.84
CA LEU A 461 -30.32 -4.75 -15.43
C LEU A 461 -30.39 -4.06 -14.06
N ARG A 462 -30.68 -2.74 -14.06
CA ARG A 462 -30.93 -1.98 -12.82
C ARG A 462 -32.36 -2.16 -12.31
N ASN A 463 -32.57 -1.87 -11.03
CA ASN A 463 -33.87 -2.04 -10.36
C ASN A 463 -34.44 -3.46 -10.56
N THR A 464 -33.56 -4.45 -10.64
CA THR A 464 -33.89 -5.84 -10.94
C THR A 464 -33.28 -6.74 -9.87
N ARG A 465 -34.12 -7.22 -8.96
CA ARG A 465 -33.71 -8.24 -7.99
C ARG A 465 -33.57 -9.58 -8.71
N ALA A 466 -32.42 -10.20 -8.58
CA ALA A 466 -32.24 -11.56 -9.07
C ALA A 466 -32.91 -12.55 -8.10
N ASP A 467 -33.83 -13.34 -8.63
CA ASP A 467 -34.56 -14.41 -7.96
C ASP A 467 -34.66 -15.65 -8.88
N SER A 468 -35.23 -16.70 -8.38
CA SER A 468 -35.45 -17.94 -9.12
C SER A 468 -36.28 -17.74 -10.40
N ASP A 469 -37.20 -16.80 -10.43
CA ASP A 469 -38.00 -16.52 -11.63
C ASP A 469 -37.14 -15.87 -12.72
N LEU A 470 -36.26 -14.96 -12.35
CA LEU A 470 -35.31 -14.36 -13.28
C LEU A 470 -34.33 -15.39 -13.82
N VAL A 471 -33.82 -16.29 -12.98
CA VAL A 471 -32.92 -17.39 -13.42
C VAL A 471 -33.63 -18.27 -14.45
N ARG A 472 -34.84 -18.74 -14.16
CA ARG A 472 -35.64 -19.55 -15.09
C ARG A 472 -35.94 -18.82 -16.39
N LYS A 473 -36.27 -17.53 -16.33
CA LYS A 473 -36.57 -16.70 -17.51
C LYS A 473 -35.34 -16.47 -18.41
N LEU A 474 -34.18 -16.26 -17.82
CA LEU A 474 -32.94 -15.98 -18.56
C LEU A 474 -32.24 -17.26 -19.01
N ALA A 475 -32.50 -18.39 -18.32
CA ALA A 475 -31.87 -19.69 -18.55
C ALA A 475 -30.34 -19.57 -18.76
N PRO A 476 -29.58 -19.00 -17.78
CA PRO A 476 -28.15 -18.86 -17.91
C PRO A 476 -27.44 -20.22 -17.78
N ASP A 477 -26.26 -20.33 -18.40
CA ASP A 477 -25.37 -21.50 -18.25
C ASP A 477 -24.71 -21.52 -16.86
N ALA A 478 -24.48 -20.34 -16.29
CA ALA A 478 -23.94 -20.18 -14.95
C ALA A 478 -24.53 -18.98 -14.20
N VAL A 479 -24.61 -19.08 -12.87
CA VAL A 479 -25.01 -17.99 -11.95
C VAL A 479 -23.86 -17.68 -11.00
N ILE A 480 -23.53 -16.40 -10.85
CA ILE A 480 -22.64 -15.89 -9.80
C ILE A 480 -23.49 -15.07 -8.82
N ALA A 481 -23.74 -15.60 -7.63
CA ALA A 481 -24.46 -14.91 -6.58
C ALA A 481 -23.51 -14.03 -5.77
N ALA A 482 -23.68 -12.70 -5.87
CA ALA A 482 -22.91 -11.68 -5.16
C ALA A 482 -23.83 -10.72 -4.39
N LEU A 483 -24.80 -11.28 -3.64
CA LEU A 483 -25.93 -10.59 -3.02
C LEU A 483 -25.54 -9.70 -1.83
N GLY A 484 -24.30 -9.81 -1.35
CA GLY A 484 -23.80 -9.00 -0.25
C GLY A 484 -24.34 -9.42 1.12
N ALA A 485 -24.39 -8.45 2.03
CA ALA A 485 -24.84 -8.61 3.40
C ALA A 485 -25.72 -7.42 3.80
N GLU A 486 -26.41 -7.53 4.92
CA GLU A 486 -27.22 -6.48 5.52
C GLU A 486 -26.71 -6.13 6.93
N PRO A 487 -26.99 -4.92 7.45
CA PRO A 487 -26.60 -4.55 8.81
C PRO A 487 -27.16 -5.54 9.84
N LEU A 488 -26.26 -6.01 10.71
CA LEU A 488 -26.66 -6.85 11.84
C LEU A 488 -27.35 -5.99 12.89
N VAL A 489 -28.61 -6.31 13.14
CA VAL A 489 -29.36 -5.72 14.24
C VAL A 489 -29.21 -6.64 15.46
N PRO A 490 -28.49 -6.23 16.51
CA PRO A 490 -28.28 -7.06 17.67
C PRO A 490 -29.58 -7.22 18.47
N ALA A 491 -29.78 -8.38 19.11
CA ALA A 491 -30.93 -8.64 19.96
C ALA A 491 -30.80 -7.91 21.32
N ILE A 492 -30.92 -6.59 21.29
CA ILE A 492 -30.88 -5.71 22.48
C ILE A 492 -32.29 -5.20 22.75
N PRO A 493 -32.85 -5.34 23.97
CA PRO A 493 -34.14 -4.78 24.34
C PRO A 493 -34.27 -3.30 23.97
N GLY A 494 -35.38 -2.92 23.31
CA GLY A 494 -35.63 -1.56 22.82
C GLY A 494 -35.14 -1.30 21.39
N VAL A 495 -34.50 -2.28 20.73
CA VAL A 495 -34.06 -2.15 19.33
C VAL A 495 -35.24 -2.10 18.35
N GLU A 496 -36.35 -2.70 18.72
CA GLU A 496 -37.62 -2.74 17.99
C GLU A 496 -38.28 -1.37 17.81
N ASP A 497 -38.00 -0.42 18.70
CA ASP A 497 -38.53 0.94 18.64
C ASP A 497 -37.94 1.80 17.49
N ARG A 498 -36.91 1.30 16.79
CA ARG A 498 -36.29 1.99 15.66
C ARG A 498 -35.84 3.44 15.94
N ARG A 499 -35.45 3.74 17.17
CA ARG A 499 -34.92 5.06 17.60
C ARG A 499 -33.42 5.18 17.41
N TRP A 500 -32.87 4.44 16.49
CA TRP A 500 -31.43 4.36 16.17
C TRP A 500 -31.20 4.45 14.66
N LEU A 501 -29.99 4.78 14.27
CA LEU A 501 -29.54 4.74 12.90
C LEU A 501 -28.62 3.51 12.70
N SER A 502 -28.64 2.91 11.51
CA SER A 502 -27.54 2.04 11.11
C SER A 502 -26.29 2.87 10.78
N ALA A 503 -25.11 2.26 10.84
CA ALA A 503 -23.89 2.91 10.36
C ALA A 503 -24.01 3.36 8.90
N GLU A 504 -24.72 2.59 8.06
CA GLU A 504 -25.03 2.93 6.68
C GLU A 504 -25.81 4.23 6.56
N GLU A 505 -26.92 4.36 7.31
CA GLU A 505 -27.75 5.55 7.29
C GLU A 505 -26.97 6.79 7.74
N ALA A 506 -26.12 6.63 8.77
CA ALA A 506 -25.29 7.73 9.29
C ALA A 506 -24.17 8.13 8.32
N TYR A 507 -23.62 7.20 7.54
CA TYR A 507 -22.64 7.53 6.48
C TYR A 507 -23.29 8.22 5.27
N LEU A 508 -24.51 7.80 4.88
CA LEU A 508 -25.19 8.37 3.72
C LEU A 508 -25.81 9.74 4.02
N ASP A 509 -26.19 9.97 5.27
CA ASP A 509 -26.75 11.24 5.72
C ASP A 509 -26.28 11.55 7.15
N PRO A 510 -25.06 12.07 7.32
CA PRO A 510 -24.48 12.35 8.63
C PRO A 510 -25.21 13.48 9.37
N ASP A 511 -26.03 14.29 8.70
CA ASP A 511 -26.81 15.36 9.33
C ASP A 511 -27.99 14.84 10.16
N ARG A 512 -28.38 13.58 9.98
CA ARG A 512 -29.33 12.90 10.86
C ARG A 512 -28.77 12.63 12.26
N ALA A 513 -27.44 12.64 12.43
CA ALA A 513 -26.81 12.48 13.73
C ALA A 513 -26.85 13.78 14.52
N GLY A 514 -27.37 13.73 15.75
CA GLY A 514 -27.40 14.86 16.69
C GLY A 514 -26.02 15.26 17.19
N ARG A 515 -25.96 16.10 18.23
CA ARG A 515 -24.70 16.62 18.76
C ARG A 515 -23.94 15.58 19.58
N ARG A 516 -24.64 14.77 20.38
CA ARG A 516 -24.09 13.68 21.21
C ARG A 516 -24.46 12.34 20.57
N VAL A 517 -23.46 11.61 20.13
CA VAL A 517 -23.62 10.37 19.40
C VAL A 517 -22.99 9.22 20.15
N LEU A 518 -23.78 8.15 20.36
CA LEU A 518 -23.26 6.86 20.83
C LEU A 518 -23.25 5.87 19.67
N ILE A 519 -22.07 5.27 19.40
CA ILE A 519 -21.93 4.21 18.40
C ILE A 519 -21.79 2.87 19.13
N VAL A 520 -22.74 1.97 18.91
CA VAL A 520 -22.75 0.61 19.48
C VAL A 520 -22.06 -0.33 18.51
N GLY A 521 -20.86 -0.77 18.86
CA GLY A 521 -19.96 -1.59 18.06
C GLY A 521 -18.72 -0.81 17.61
N GLY A 522 -17.59 -1.18 18.19
CA GLY A 522 -16.27 -0.58 17.95
C GLY A 522 -15.43 -1.36 16.93
N GLY A 523 -16.05 -2.04 15.96
CA GLY A 523 -15.35 -2.59 14.80
C GLY A 523 -14.83 -1.47 13.88
N LEU A 524 -14.13 -1.84 12.78
CA LEU A 524 -13.55 -0.86 11.84
C LEU A 524 -14.57 0.19 11.38
N VAL A 525 -15.78 -0.24 10.99
CA VAL A 525 -16.83 0.65 10.49
C VAL A 525 -17.27 1.66 11.53
N GLY A 526 -17.51 1.20 12.78
CA GLY A 526 -17.93 2.08 13.88
C GLY A 526 -16.86 3.09 14.27
N CYS A 527 -15.60 2.66 14.31
CA CYS A 527 -14.47 3.53 14.63
C CYS A 527 -14.19 4.57 13.53
N GLU A 528 -14.22 4.19 12.25
CA GLU A 528 -14.07 5.14 11.13
C GLU A 528 -15.22 6.16 11.09
N LEU A 529 -16.46 5.69 11.30
CA LEU A 529 -17.62 6.59 11.39
C LEU A 529 -17.50 7.57 12.56
N ALA A 530 -16.95 7.12 13.70
CA ALA A 530 -16.70 7.99 14.85
C ALA A 530 -15.73 9.12 14.52
N VAL A 531 -14.65 8.83 13.81
CA VAL A 531 -13.70 9.84 13.33
C VAL A 531 -14.40 10.83 12.41
N HIS A 532 -15.18 10.35 11.44
CA HIS A 532 -15.91 11.20 10.49
C HIS A 532 -16.90 12.14 11.20
N LEU A 533 -17.73 11.61 12.11
CA LEU A 533 -18.72 12.41 12.86
C LEU A 533 -18.06 13.43 13.81
N ARG A 534 -16.92 13.08 14.44
CA ARG A 534 -16.13 14.01 15.24
C ARG A 534 -15.66 15.21 14.39
N GLU A 535 -15.18 14.96 13.17
CA GLU A 535 -14.73 16.03 12.26
C GLU A 535 -15.86 16.94 11.82
N LEU A 536 -17.08 16.41 11.78
CA LEU A 536 -18.31 17.21 11.59
C LEU A 536 -18.77 17.91 12.87
N GLY A 537 -17.95 17.90 13.94
CA GLY A 537 -18.21 18.65 15.18
C GLY A 537 -19.18 17.95 16.14
N ARG A 538 -19.40 16.62 16.00
CA ARG A 538 -20.20 15.85 16.96
C ARG A 538 -19.33 15.36 18.12
N SER A 539 -19.94 15.25 19.31
CA SER A 539 -19.35 14.54 20.46
C SER A 539 -19.66 13.07 20.33
N VAL A 540 -18.65 12.24 20.13
CA VAL A 540 -18.84 10.82 19.79
C VAL A 540 -18.21 9.92 20.84
N THR A 541 -19.00 8.95 21.34
CA THR A 541 -18.52 7.85 22.18
C THR A 541 -18.79 6.52 21.48
N VAL A 542 -17.75 5.70 21.34
CA VAL A 542 -17.83 4.34 20.80
C VAL A 542 -17.92 3.36 21.98
N LEU A 543 -18.93 2.49 21.96
CA LEU A 543 -19.15 1.43 22.95
C LEU A 543 -18.79 0.08 22.33
N GLU A 544 -17.69 -0.52 22.77
CA GLU A 544 -17.21 -1.81 22.28
C GLU A 544 -17.28 -2.88 23.38
N ALA A 545 -17.93 -3.99 23.09
CA ALA A 545 -18.08 -5.10 24.03
C ALA A 545 -16.79 -5.89 24.24
N GLY A 546 -15.90 -5.88 23.25
CA GLY A 546 -14.59 -6.52 23.29
C GLY A 546 -13.53 -5.68 24.02
N PRO A 547 -12.31 -6.24 24.18
CA PRO A 547 -11.25 -5.58 24.94
C PRO A 547 -10.53 -4.47 24.17
N GLU A 548 -10.73 -4.35 22.86
CA GLU A 548 -10.00 -3.42 21.99
C GLU A 548 -10.86 -2.89 20.85
N PRO A 549 -10.64 -1.66 20.37
CA PRO A 549 -11.31 -1.13 19.19
C PRO A 549 -10.76 -1.75 17.90
N ALA A 550 -11.59 -1.78 16.85
CA ALA A 550 -11.24 -2.26 15.51
C ALA A 550 -10.47 -3.60 15.48
N PRO A 551 -10.94 -4.67 16.17
CA PRO A 551 -10.23 -5.96 16.22
C PRO A 551 -10.12 -6.63 14.84
N ASP A 552 -10.96 -6.22 13.89
CA ASP A 552 -10.99 -6.66 12.50
C ASP A 552 -10.07 -5.83 11.58
N CYS A 553 -9.36 -4.83 12.11
CA CYS A 553 -8.32 -4.04 11.45
C CYS A 553 -6.97 -4.34 12.10
N ARG A 554 -5.92 -4.48 11.30
CA ARG A 554 -4.58 -4.83 11.80
C ARG A 554 -3.49 -4.01 11.11
N GLY A 555 -2.32 -3.91 11.76
CA GLY A 555 -1.14 -3.23 11.21
C GLY A 555 -1.33 -1.72 11.07
N PHE A 556 -0.72 -1.13 10.04
CA PHE A 556 -0.68 0.31 9.84
C PHE A 556 -2.06 1.01 9.78
N PRO A 557 -3.09 0.46 9.10
CA PRO A 557 -4.42 1.07 9.12
C PRO A 557 -5.03 1.19 10.52
N ARG A 558 -4.83 0.17 11.37
CA ARG A 558 -5.30 0.21 12.75
C ARG A 558 -4.59 1.28 13.56
N MET A 559 -3.25 1.32 13.50
CA MET A 559 -2.45 2.35 14.19
C MET A 559 -2.87 3.77 13.78
N ALA A 560 -3.12 3.99 12.48
CA ALA A 560 -3.59 5.28 11.97
C ALA A 560 -4.98 5.62 12.50
N LEU A 561 -5.90 4.66 12.53
CA LEU A 561 -7.24 4.85 13.05
C LEU A 561 -7.22 5.16 14.56
N GLU A 562 -6.42 4.44 15.35
CA GLU A 562 -6.27 4.69 16.79
C GLU A 562 -5.70 6.09 17.07
N ALA A 563 -4.75 6.56 16.25
CA ALA A 563 -4.21 7.92 16.33
C ALA A 563 -5.31 8.97 16.04
N GLU A 564 -6.21 8.71 15.08
CA GLU A 564 -7.33 9.61 14.79
C GLU A 564 -8.42 9.57 15.88
N LEU A 565 -8.74 8.41 16.42
CA LEU A 565 -9.66 8.28 17.56
C LEU A 565 -9.17 9.08 18.76
N GLY A 566 -7.86 9.02 19.04
CA GLY A 566 -7.23 9.77 20.13
C GLY A 566 -7.37 11.30 20.04
N LYS A 567 -7.80 11.84 18.90
CA LYS A 567 -8.03 13.29 18.71
C LYS A 567 -9.41 13.78 19.18
N GLY A 568 -10.09 13.03 20.04
CA GLY A 568 -11.34 13.48 20.69
C GLY A 568 -12.55 12.59 20.47
N VAL A 569 -12.34 11.31 20.15
CA VAL A 569 -13.38 10.28 20.24
C VAL A 569 -13.19 9.53 21.56
N GLU A 570 -14.24 9.42 22.37
CA GLU A 570 -14.24 8.58 23.54
C GLU A 570 -14.48 7.13 23.11
N VAL A 571 -13.58 6.21 23.47
CA VAL A 571 -13.74 4.77 23.20
C VAL A 571 -13.82 4.02 24.51
N ARG A 572 -14.97 3.36 24.78
CA ARG A 572 -15.23 2.53 25.95
C ARG A 572 -15.22 1.07 25.54
N THR A 573 -14.11 0.38 25.78
CA THR A 573 -13.99 -1.07 25.58
C THR A 573 -14.53 -1.86 26.78
N GLY A 574 -14.79 -3.16 26.60
CA GLY A 574 -15.43 -4.00 27.63
C GLY A 574 -16.86 -3.55 27.98
N THR A 575 -17.46 -2.65 27.18
CA THR A 575 -18.73 -1.99 27.47
C THR A 575 -19.83 -2.58 26.59
N ARG A 576 -20.60 -3.50 27.14
CA ARG A 576 -21.73 -4.14 26.45
C ARG A 576 -23.03 -3.38 26.72
N VAL A 577 -23.66 -2.92 25.65
CA VAL A 577 -24.99 -2.32 25.73
C VAL A 577 -26.04 -3.39 26.05
N SER A 578 -26.80 -3.16 27.09
CA SER A 578 -27.83 -4.08 27.58
C SER A 578 -29.26 -3.70 27.18
N ARG A 579 -29.51 -2.41 26.91
CA ARG A 579 -30.85 -1.89 26.51
C ARG A 579 -30.71 -0.57 25.77
N LEU A 580 -31.56 -0.37 24.76
CA LEU A 580 -31.79 0.92 24.12
C LEU A 580 -33.00 1.60 24.75
N LEU A 581 -32.87 2.90 25.05
CA LEU A 581 -33.94 3.71 25.65
C LEU A 581 -34.11 5.01 24.87
N ALA A 582 -35.19 5.74 25.18
CA ALA A 582 -35.35 7.09 24.68
C ALA A 582 -34.22 7.98 25.25
N GLY A 583 -33.42 8.60 24.35
CA GLY A 583 -32.35 9.50 24.71
C GLY A 583 -31.03 8.82 25.12
N GLY A 584 -30.84 7.52 24.86
CA GLY A 584 -29.53 6.88 25.12
C GLY A 584 -29.58 5.36 25.21
N VAL A 585 -28.58 4.80 25.89
CA VAL A 585 -28.44 3.34 26.08
C VAL A 585 -28.09 3.03 27.53
N CYS A 586 -28.39 1.81 27.99
CA CYS A 586 -27.87 1.26 29.23
C CYS A 586 -26.68 0.34 28.93
N ALA A 587 -25.60 0.49 29.67
CA ALA A 587 -24.48 -0.42 29.73
C ALA A 587 -24.32 -0.91 31.17
N GLY A 588 -24.77 -2.13 31.44
CA GLY A 588 -24.98 -2.59 32.82
C GLY A 588 -26.02 -1.74 33.53
N GLU A 589 -25.67 -1.12 34.65
CA GLU A 589 -26.49 -0.20 35.43
C GLU A 589 -26.34 1.27 35.00
N GLU A 590 -25.31 1.60 34.20
CA GLU A 590 -25.07 2.97 33.76
C GLU A 590 -25.96 3.35 32.59
N PHE A 591 -26.66 4.50 32.69
CA PHE A 591 -27.36 5.12 31.57
C PHE A 591 -26.46 6.15 30.89
N LEU A 592 -26.19 5.96 29.59
CA LEU A 592 -25.42 6.84 28.74
C LEU A 592 -26.36 7.64 27.85
N GLU A 593 -26.38 8.96 28.07
CA GLU A 593 -27.26 9.88 27.37
C GLU A 593 -26.73 10.22 25.97
N ALA A 594 -27.60 10.21 24.95
CA ALA A 594 -27.28 10.60 23.58
C ALA A 594 -28.46 11.19 22.84
N ASP A 595 -28.18 12.08 21.90
CA ASP A 595 -29.17 12.59 20.95
C ASP A 595 -29.41 11.57 19.83
N THR A 596 -28.40 10.75 19.53
CA THR A 596 -28.48 9.71 18.50
C THR A 596 -27.70 8.48 18.92
N VAL A 597 -28.28 7.31 18.75
CA VAL A 597 -27.62 6.00 18.85
C VAL A 597 -27.44 5.43 17.46
N ILE A 598 -26.22 4.98 17.14
CA ILE A 598 -25.89 4.34 15.87
C ILE A 598 -25.47 2.89 16.12
N LEU A 599 -26.07 1.95 15.40
CA LEU A 599 -25.70 0.54 15.45
C LEU A 599 -24.66 0.23 14.37
N ALA A 600 -23.46 -0.19 14.82
CA ALA A 600 -22.35 -0.63 13.99
C ALA A 600 -21.88 -2.05 14.40
N ALA A 601 -22.85 -2.93 14.72
CA ALA A 601 -22.61 -4.24 15.32
C ALA A 601 -22.16 -5.32 14.31
N GLY A 602 -21.85 -4.95 13.07
CA GLY A 602 -21.40 -5.84 12.00
C GLY A 602 -22.46 -6.06 10.91
N MET A 603 -22.24 -7.09 10.10
CA MET A 603 -23.07 -7.42 8.94
C MET A 603 -23.55 -8.88 9.02
N SER A 604 -24.76 -9.14 8.56
CA SER A 604 -25.35 -10.47 8.39
C SER A 604 -25.31 -10.88 6.92
N SER A 605 -24.73 -12.02 6.63
CA SER A 605 -24.61 -12.56 5.28
C SER A 605 -25.97 -12.96 4.71
N ARG A 606 -26.23 -12.67 3.43
CA ARG A 606 -27.38 -13.16 2.67
C ARG A 606 -27.12 -14.56 2.07
N SER A 607 -26.49 -15.43 2.85
CA SER A 607 -26.05 -16.75 2.39
C SER A 607 -27.23 -17.64 1.96
N ARG A 608 -28.33 -17.61 2.69
CA ARG A 608 -29.53 -18.37 2.37
C ARG A 608 -30.16 -17.96 1.02
N GLU A 609 -30.32 -16.66 0.79
CA GLU A 609 -30.83 -16.14 -0.48
C GLU A 609 -29.88 -16.52 -1.65
N ALA A 610 -28.56 -16.46 -1.40
CA ALA A 610 -27.57 -16.86 -2.40
C ALA A 610 -27.62 -18.37 -2.71
N GLU A 611 -27.85 -19.20 -1.72
CA GLU A 611 -28.03 -20.65 -1.89
C GLU A 611 -29.29 -20.99 -2.68
N GLU A 612 -30.41 -20.38 -2.32
CA GLU A 612 -31.69 -20.53 -3.02
C GLU A 612 -31.54 -20.16 -4.51
N LEU A 613 -30.90 -19.00 -4.80
CA LEU A 613 -30.64 -18.55 -6.18
C LEU A 613 -29.76 -19.51 -6.99
N CYS A 614 -28.78 -20.12 -6.34
CA CYS A 614 -27.85 -21.07 -6.97
C CYS A 614 -28.47 -22.42 -7.32
N THR A 615 -29.61 -22.78 -6.71
CA THR A 615 -30.25 -24.08 -6.88
C THR A 615 -30.84 -24.26 -8.29
N ASP A 616 -31.27 -23.18 -8.95
CA ASP A 616 -31.93 -23.20 -10.25
C ASP A 616 -30.96 -23.13 -11.45
N ALA A 617 -29.64 -23.07 -11.21
CA ALA A 617 -28.64 -22.92 -12.24
C ALA A 617 -27.83 -24.22 -12.51
N PRO A 618 -27.48 -24.53 -13.76
CA PRO A 618 -26.63 -25.68 -14.09
C PRO A 618 -25.24 -25.63 -13.42
N ARG A 619 -24.66 -24.42 -13.35
CA ARG A 619 -23.42 -24.12 -12.64
C ARG A 619 -23.64 -22.88 -11.78
N SER A 620 -23.08 -22.86 -10.59
CA SER A 620 -23.23 -21.70 -9.71
C SER A 620 -22.00 -21.44 -8.87
N PHE A 621 -21.78 -20.14 -8.58
CA PHE A 621 -20.72 -19.62 -7.75
C PHE A 621 -21.27 -18.60 -6.77
N ARG A 622 -20.61 -18.45 -5.63
CA ARG A 622 -20.97 -17.43 -4.63
C ARG A 622 -19.73 -16.58 -4.35
N ALA A 623 -19.89 -15.25 -4.27
CA ALA A 623 -18.80 -14.34 -4.07
C ALA A 623 -19.16 -13.17 -3.16
N GLY A 624 -18.19 -12.68 -2.38
CA GLY A 624 -18.33 -11.53 -1.49
C GLY A 624 -19.11 -11.84 -0.22
N ASP A 625 -19.75 -10.79 0.34
CA ASP A 625 -20.32 -10.82 1.68
C ASP A 625 -21.52 -11.78 1.84
N CYS A 626 -22.12 -12.25 0.75
CA CYS A 626 -23.13 -13.30 0.83
C CYS A 626 -22.54 -14.68 1.18
N VAL A 627 -21.24 -14.87 1.03
CA VAL A 627 -20.51 -16.03 1.55
C VAL A 627 -20.13 -15.78 3.01
N ARG A 628 -19.45 -14.69 3.24
CA ARG A 628 -19.03 -14.21 4.56
C ARG A 628 -18.69 -12.72 4.47
N PRO A 629 -19.25 -11.86 5.34
CA PRO A 629 -18.86 -10.47 5.43
C PRO A 629 -17.35 -10.31 5.58
N GLY A 630 -16.73 -9.50 4.69
CA GLY A 630 -15.29 -9.36 4.59
C GLY A 630 -14.85 -7.95 4.21
N LYS A 631 -13.66 -7.84 3.67
CA LYS A 631 -13.08 -6.58 3.20
C LYS A 631 -13.12 -6.53 1.65
N VAL A 632 -12.78 -5.38 1.08
CA VAL A 632 -12.73 -5.20 -0.38
C VAL A 632 -11.88 -6.29 -1.07
N ALA A 633 -10.74 -6.66 -0.47
CA ALA A 633 -9.87 -7.71 -1.00
C ALA A 633 -10.57 -9.07 -1.14
N ASP A 634 -11.43 -9.41 -0.17
CA ASP A 634 -12.15 -10.68 -0.18
C ASP A 634 -13.23 -10.67 -1.25
N ALA A 635 -14.00 -9.57 -1.33
CA ALA A 635 -15.04 -9.38 -2.34
C ALA A 635 -14.47 -9.39 -3.78
N VAL A 636 -13.43 -8.58 -4.03
CA VAL A 636 -12.79 -8.45 -5.36
C VAL A 636 -12.10 -9.76 -5.76
N GLY A 637 -11.33 -10.38 -4.84
CA GLY A 637 -10.66 -11.65 -5.12
C GLY A 637 -11.64 -12.77 -5.42
N GLN A 638 -12.71 -12.91 -4.63
CA GLN A 638 -13.74 -13.94 -4.88
C GLN A 638 -14.50 -13.66 -6.18
N GLY A 639 -14.84 -12.40 -6.47
CA GLY A 639 -15.48 -12.00 -7.72
C GLY A 639 -14.62 -12.34 -8.93
N TYR A 640 -13.34 -11.98 -8.90
CA TYR A 640 -12.37 -12.28 -9.95
C TYR A 640 -12.31 -13.79 -10.23
N PHE A 641 -12.06 -14.61 -9.20
CA PHE A 641 -11.94 -16.06 -9.39
C PHE A 641 -13.27 -16.71 -9.81
N ALA A 642 -14.42 -16.24 -9.30
CA ALA A 642 -15.72 -16.73 -9.78
C ALA A 642 -15.93 -16.41 -11.26
N GLY A 643 -15.50 -15.23 -11.74
CA GLY A 643 -15.56 -14.86 -13.16
C GLY A 643 -14.59 -15.63 -14.04
N MET A 644 -13.45 -16.07 -13.49
CA MET A 644 -12.46 -16.91 -14.20
C MET A 644 -12.89 -18.37 -14.29
N ASP A 645 -13.65 -18.87 -13.31
CA ASP A 645 -14.02 -20.28 -13.19
C ASP A 645 -15.32 -20.62 -13.95
N VAL A 646 -16.00 -19.65 -14.53
CA VAL A 646 -17.16 -19.87 -15.42
C VAL A 646 -16.71 -20.50 -16.76
#